data_1458c14cdf8af0f4d3b4e94c0533bdd4
#
_entry.id   1458c14cdf8af0f4d3b4e94c0533bdd4
#
_cell.length_a   1.000
_cell.length_b   1.000
_cell.length_c   1.000
_cell.angle_alpha   90.00
_cell.angle_beta   90.00
_cell.angle_gamma   90.00
#
_symmetry.space_group_name_H-M   'P 1'
#
loop_
_entity.id
_entity.type
_entity.pdbx_description
1 polymer ?
#
loop_
_entity_poly.entity_id
_entity_poly.type
_entity_poly.pdbx_seq_one_letter_code
_entity_poly.pdbx_strand_id
1 'polypeptide(L)'
;MIKLEKDGVFLLNGETFTKEYTVSADEARKGTIAYSILTAHNTSGNDKDLKIRFDAMASHDITYVGIIQTARASGLTSFPLPYVLTNCHNSLCAVGGTINEDDHLFGLSAAKKYGGIYVPAHQSVIHSYMRETMSGCGKMILGSDSHTRYGALGTMAIGEGGPELVKQLLKKTYDIPMPEVVAINLVGTPKKGVGPHDVAIALIGAVFSSGFVKNKVLEFVGEGVKNLPIEFRNGIDVMTTETTCLSSIWVTDEKTKEYFEKHGRPEAYKELKPASVAYYDSMVTVDLSKIESMIALPFHPGNAVTVNELKADPKGVLERFGLSELFSKIDENGNIRVEQGVIAGCAGGIYDNLVAAADILRGKSIGNGEFALSAYPASQPVMTQLMKEGTASDLLGSGVTLRTAFCGPCFGAGDVPANGCLSIRHSTRNFPNREGSKPGNNQSAYVALMDARSIAATAANGGILTAATDLDIDYTEPSYVYDDSAYKSRVYYGFGKADPTVELRFGPNIADWPNMPALGDNILMKVCSYITDAVTTTDELIPSGETSSYRSNPLKLAEFALSRKDPEYVSRAKATVNEKPCDAVCNTVNELTGKKELPQIGSVIYARKPGDGSAREQAASCQRVLGGSANIALEYATKRYRSNLINWGMLPFLSETEPDFEVGDYILVLGVKDAIISKTDVFNAYIIKENGDKKPLTLTVSNMTDDERQIILDGCLINYYRS
;
A
#
# COMPACT_ATOMS: atom_id res chain seq x y z
N MET A 1 -0.61 -27.07 3.32
CA MET A 1 -1.22 -25.73 3.24
C MET A 1 -0.68 -24.99 2.00
N ILE A 2 0.54 -24.47 2.01
CA ILE A 2 1.12 -23.75 0.86
C ILE A 2 2.43 -24.40 0.42
N LYS A 3 2.62 -24.52 -0.90
CA LYS A 3 3.83 -25.06 -1.53
C LYS A 3 4.37 -24.05 -2.55
N LEU A 4 5.69 -23.78 -2.49
CA LEU A 4 6.37 -22.87 -3.42
C LEU A 4 7.18 -23.68 -4.42
N GLU A 5 7.05 -23.36 -5.72
CA GLU A 5 7.86 -23.90 -6.80
C GLU A 5 8.57 -22.76 -7.52
N LYS A 6 9.91 -22.76 -7.39
CA LYS A 6 10.77 -21.69 -7.96
C LYS A 6 10.96 -21.83 -9.46
N ASP A 7 10.96 -23.07 -9.96
CA ASP A 7 11.13 -23.33 -11.36
C ASP A 7 9.84 -23.02 -12.12
N GLY A 8 9.98 -22.51 -13.33
CA GLY A 8 8.86 -22.20 -14.18
C GLY A 8 8.01 -23.41 -14.53
N VAL A 9 6.73 -23.17 -14.80
CA VAL A 9 5.75 -24.22 -15.09
C VAL A 9 4.86 -23.82 -16.27
N PHE A 10 4.50 -24.82 -17.08
CA PHE A 10 3.45 -24.66 -18.10
C PHE A 10 2.10 -25.07 -17.53
N LEU A 11 1.07 -24.32 -17.89
CA LEU A 11 -0.34 -24.66 -17.64
C LEU A 11 -0.98 -25.01 -18.98
N LEU A 12 -1.53 -26.22 -19.06
CA LEU A 12 -2.17 -26.75 -20.28
C LEU A 12 -3.69 -26.71 -20.11
N ASN A 13 -4.38 -26.08 -21.05
CA ASN A 13 -5.84 -25.93 -21.10
C ASN A 13 -6.48 -25.39 -19.81
N GLY A 14 -5.71 -24.64 -19.01
CA GLY A 14 -6.16 -24.10 -17.73
C GLY A 14 -6.28 -25.11 -16.58
N GLU A 15 -5.81 -26.35 -16.75
CA GLU A 15 -6.03 -27.46 -15.81
C GLU A 15 -4.76 -28.17 -15.36
N THR A 16 -3.85 -28.48 -16.27
CA THR A 16 -2.70 -29.36 -15.96
C THR A 16 -1.40 -28.61 -15.95
N PHE A 17 -0.68 -28.66 -14.82
CA PHE A 17 0.67 -28.11 -14.70
C PHE A 17 1.73 -29.14 -15.07
N THR A 18 2.73 -28.73 -15.86
CA THR A 18 3.92 -29.54 -16.22
C THR A 18 5.17 -28.67 -16.27
N LYS A 19 6.34 -29.29 -16.07
CA LYS A 19 7.63 -28.58 -16.15
C LYS A 19 8.19 -28.51 -17.56
N GLU A 20 7.78 -29.41 -18.44
CA GLU A 20 8.28 -29.51 -19.81
C GLU A 20 7.13 -29.50 -20.81
N TYR A 21 7.29 -28.77 -21.89
CA TYR A 21 6.37 -28.77 -23.02
C TYR A 21 7.10 -28.46 -24.34
N THR A 22 6.44 -28.68 -25.46
CA THR A 22 7.05 -28.54 -26.82
C THR A 22 7.21 -27.10 -27.27
N VAL A 23 6.42 -26.16 -26.70
CA VAL A 23 6.48 -24.71 -26.95
C VAL A 23 7.51 -24.09 -26.02
N SER A 24 8.27 -23.10 -26.51
CA SER A 24 9.22 -22.37 -25.67
C SER A 24 8.52 -21.57 -24.55
N ALA A 25 9.22 -21.39 -23.43
CA ALA A 25 8.72 -20.58 -22.31
C ALA A 25 8.35 -19.14 -22.77
N ASP A 26 9.19 -18.52 -23.61
CA ASP A 26 8.96 -17.15 -24.10
C ASP A 26 7.69 -17.03 -24.95
N GLU A 27 7.37 -18.03 -25.76
CA GLU A 27 6.14 -18.03 -26.53
C GLU A 27 4.93 -18.31 -25.63
N ALA A 28 5.05 -19.27 -24.72
CA ALA A 28 3.97 -19.65 -23.81
C ALA A 28 3.65 -18.56 -22.74
N ARG A 29 4.60 -17.66 -22.39
CA ARG A 29 4.32 -16.49 -21.53
C ARG A 29 3.21 -15.61 -22.09
N LYS A 30 3.11 -15.49 -23.40
CA LYS A 30 2.05 -14.74 -24.09
C LYS A 30 0.66 -15.31 -23.82
N GLY A 31 0.58 -16.54 -23.36
CA GLY A 31 -0.67 -17.21 -22.98
C GLY A 31 -1.22 -16.84 -21.60
N THR A 32 -0.52 -16.04 -20.79
CA THR A 32 -1.03 -15.59 -19.49
C THR A 32 -2.05 -14.46 -19.64
N ILE A 33 -3.00 -14.37 -18.72
CA ILE A 33 -3.97 -13.25 -18.67
C ILE A 33 -3.21 -11.93 -18.46
N ALA A 34 -2.23 -11.95 -17.56
CA ALA A 34 -1.40 -10.80 -17.24
C ALA A 34 -0.71 -10.22 -18.49
N TYR A 35 -0.08 -11.07 -19.31
CA TYR A 35 0.56 -10.62 -20.55
C TYR A 35 -0.44 -9.97 -21.50
N SER A 36 -1.62 -10.57 -21.67
CA SER A 36 -2.64 -10.05 -22.59
C SER A 36 -3.16 -8.67 -22.17
N ILE A 37 -3.36 -8.43 -20.86
CA ILE A 37 -3.81 -7.14 -20.34
C ILE A 37 -2.70 -6.09 -20.46
N LEU A 38 -1.47 -6.42 -20.06
CA LEU A 38 -0.33 -5.50 -20.11
C LEU A 38 -0.04 -5.06 -21.55
N THR A 39 -0.05 -6.00 -22.51
CA THR A 39 0.22 -5.66 -23.92
C THR A 39 -0.91 -4.85 -24.56
N ALA A 40 -2.17 -5.07 -24.15
CA ALA A 40 -3.31 -4.28 -24.61
C ALA A 40 -3.24 -2.80 -24.17
N HIS A 41 -2.57 -2.52 -23.04
CA HIS A 41 -2.40 -1.15 -22.50
C HIS A 41 -1.02 -0.54 -22.81
N ASN A 42 -0.15 -1.32 -23.46
CA ASN A 42 1.20 -0.89 -23.79
C ASN A 42 1.22 -0.04 -25.06
N THR A 43 1.82 1.13 -24.99
CA THR A 43 1.96 2.07 -26.11
C THR A 43 3.39 2.14 -26.67
N SER A 44 4.34 1.38 -26.13
CA SER A 44 5.74 1.40 -26.58
C SER A 44 5.98 0.64 -27.90
N GLY A 45 5.12 -0.32 -28.22
CA GLY A 45 5.38 -1.28 -29.30
C GLY A 45 6.51 -2.29 -28.99
N ASN A 46 6.98 -2.32 -27.75
CA ASN A 46 8.04 -3.19 -27.26
C ASN A 46 7.50 -4.05 -26.10
N ASP A 47 7.61 -5.37 -26.23
CA ASP A 47 7.09 -6.33 -25.23
C ASP A 47 8.00 -6.47 -24.00
N LYS A 48 9.20 -5.87 -23.99
CA LYS A 48 10.13 -5.94 -22.86
C LYS A 48 10.05 -4.70 -21.98
N ASP A 49 9.91 -3.53 -22.59
CA ASP A 49 9.85 -2.24 -21.91
C ASP A 49 8.48 -1.60 -22.21
N LEU A 50 7.58 -1.73 -21.24
CA LEU A 50 6.19 -1.33 -21.40
C LEU A 50 6.01 0.15 -21.04
N LYS A 51 5.16 0.84 -21.82
CA LYS A 51 4.66 2.18 -21.57
C LYS A 51 3.14 2.14 -21.41
N ILE A 52 2.70 1.92 -20.19
CA ILE A 52 1.29 1.62 -19.85
C ILE A 52 0.47 2.91 -19.74
N ARG A 53 -0.74 2.87 -20.31
CA ARG A 53 -1.84 3.82 -20.05
C ARG A 53 -2.98 3.09 -19.34
N PHE A 54 -3.55 3.75 -18.34
CA PHE A 54 -4.64 3.20 -17.55
C PHE A 54 -6.01 3.67 -18.04
N ASP A 55 -7.05 2.89 -17.77
CA ASP A 55 -8.44 3.20 -18.13
C ASP A 55 -9.11 4.14 -17.12
N ALA A 56 -8.69 4.10 -15.86
CA ALA A 56 -9.21 4.95 -14.80
C ALA A 56 -8.18 5.13 -13.68
N MET A 57 -8.42 6.13 -12.84
CA MET A 57 -7.62 6.40 -11.64
C MET A 57 -8.49 6.59 -10.42
N ALA A 58 -7.89 6.32 -9.24
CA ALA A 58 -8.54 6.57 -7.95
C ALA A 58 -7.55 7.15 -6.93
N SER A 59 -8.01 8.10 -6.13
CA SER A 59 -7.26 8.65 -4.99
C SER A 59 -8.17 8.96 -3.83
N HIS A 60 -7.61 8.95 -2.65
CA HIS A 60 -8.30 9.32 -1.42
C HIS A 60 -7.84 10.70 -0.91
N ASP A 61 -8.57 11.24 0.04
CA ASP A 61 -8.44 12.62 0.56
C ASP A 61 -7.06 12.97 1.13
N ILE A 62 -6.28 12.02 1.63
CA ILE A 62 -4.91 12.30 2.07
C ILE A 62 -3.87 12.31 0.94
N THR A 63 -4.26 12.14 -0.32
CA THR A 63 -3.35 12.11 -1.47
C THR A 63 -3.78 12.98 -2.64
N TYR A 64 -5.09 13.08 -2.98
CA TYR A 64 -5.52 13.73 -4.21
C TYR A 64 -5.19 15.23 -4.25
N VAL A 65 -5.19 15.93 -3.10
CA VAL A 65 -4.85 17.36 -3.08
C VAL A 65 -3.43 17.56 -3.59
N GLY A 66 -2.45 16.85 -3.05
CA GLY A 66 -1.05 16.91 -3.48
C GLY A 66 -0.86 16.51 -4.94
N ILE A 67 -1.55 15.46 -5.39
CA ILE A 67 -1.52 14.98 -6.78
C ILE A 67 -2.04 16.07 -7.73
N ILE A 68 -3.20 16.66 -7.44
CA ILE A 68 -3.81 17.69 -8.27
C ILE A 68 -2.97 18.96 -8.26
N GLN A 69 -2.42 19.36 -7.11
CA GLN A 69 -1.52 20.52 -7.00
C GLN A 69 -0.25 20.31 -7.84
N THR A 70 0.34 19.11 -7.80
CA THR A 70 1.52 18.77 -8.62
C THR A 70 1.18 18.77 -10.11
N ALA A 71 0.07 18.14 -10.50
CA ALA A 71 -0.38 18.13 -11.90
C ALA A 71 -0.72 19.54 -12.41
N ARG A 72 -1.37 20.37 -11.58
CA ARG A 72 -1.67 21.77 -11.89
C ARG A 72 -0.39 22.58 -12.09
N ALA A 73 0.58 22.43 -11.22
CA ALA A 73 1.89 23.05 -11.35
C ALA A 73 2.62 22.62 -12.64
N SER A 74 2.31 21.45 -13.16
CA SER A 74 2.88 20.85 -14.36
C SER A 74 2.00 21.05 -15.63
N GLY A 75 0.96 21.90 -15.58
CA GLY A 75 0.17 22.28 -16.76
C GLY A 75 -1.15 21.51 -16.97
N LEU A 76 -1.71 20.89 -15.95
CA LEU A 76 -3.02 20.21 -16.03
C LEU A 76 -4.13 21.17 -16.46
N THR A 77 -4.91 20.78 -17.48
CA THR A 77 -6.09 21.53 -17.98
C THR A 77 -7.41 20.79 -17.72
N SER A 78 -7.43 19.47 -17.80
CA SER A 78 -8.59 18.61 -17.51
C SER A 78 -8.10 17.19 -17.21
N PHE A 79 -8.93 16.39 -16.54
CA PHE A 79 -8.63 14.97 -16.34
C PHE A 79 -8.86 14.20 -17.65
N PRO A 80 -7.81 13.53 -18.19
CA PRO A 80 -7.90 12.87 -19.50
C PRO A 80 -8.60 11.50 -19.44
N LEU A 81 -8.81 10.95 -18.24
CA LEU A 81 -9.45 9.66 -17.96
C LEU A 81 -10.32 9.82 -16.70
N PRO A 82 -11.26 8.90 -16.46
CA PRO A 82 -12.04 8.90 -15.21
C PRO A 82 -11.13 8.91 -13.99
N TYR A 83 -11.23 9.94 -13.16
CA TYR A 83 -10.48 10.08 -11.93
C TYR A 83 -11.42 10.21 -10.74
N VAL A 84 -11.41 9.19 -9.87
CA VAL A 84 -12.27 9.10 -8.69
C VAL A 84 -11.55 9.66 -7.47
N LEU A 85 -12.15 10.66 -6.84
CA LEU A 85 -11.68 11.32 -5.63
C LEU A 85 -12.57 10.90 -4.47
N THR A 86 -12.06 10.05 -3.55
CA THR A 86 -12.82 9.54 -2.41
C THR A 86 -12.40 10.21 -1.11
N ASN A 87 -13.33 10.38 -0.17
CA ASN A 87 -13.11 11.01 1.12
C ASN A 87 -13.31 10.00 2.24
N CYS A 88 -12.42 9.01 2.32
CA CYS A 88 -12.58 7.87 3.22
C CYS A 88 -11.45 7.69 4.24
N HIS A 89 -10.41 8.53 4.22
CA HIS A 89 -9.29 8.46 5.16
C HIS A 89 -9.35 9.55 6.23
N ASN A 90 -9.57 10.80 5.86
CA ASN A 90 -9.70 11.94 6.78
C ASN A 90 -11.16 12.39 6.98
N SER A 91 -12.09 11.46 6.92
CA SER A 91 -13.49 11.81 7.17
C SER A 91 -13.71 12.21 8.62
N LEU A 92 -14.76 12.97 8.88
CA LEU A 92 -15.17 13.47 10.21
C LEU A 92 -15.44 12.36 11.25
N CYS A 93 -15.42 11.10 10.85
CA CYS A 93 -15.55 9.96 11.76
C CYS A 93 -14.43 9.84 12.79
N ALA A 94 -13.20 10.25 12.44
CA ALA A 94 -12.04 10.01 13.30
C ALA A 94 -11.12 11.20 13.42
N VAL A 95 -10.97 12.02 12.38
CA VAL A 95 -10.09 13.19 12.37
C VAL A 95 -10.98 14.41 12.23
N GLY A 96 -11.43 14.96 13.34
CA GLY A 96 -12.29 16.14 13.37
C GLY A 96 -11.50 17.42 13.24
N GLY A 97 -11.67 18.16 12.14
CA GLY A 97 -11.07 19.48 12.00
C GLY A 97 -11.43 20.14 10.68
N THR A 98 -11.54 21.47 10.70
CA THR A 98 -11.77 22.32 9.54
C THR A 98 -10.77 22.01 8.42
N ILE A 99 -9.53 21.72 8.78
CA ILE A 99 -8.44 21.37 7.87
C ILE A 99 -8.75 20.16 6.94
N ASN A 100 -9.53 19.19 7.44
CA ASN A 100 -9.91 18.02 6.64
C ASN A 100 -11.05 18.35 5.68
N GLU A 101 -12.00 19.18 6.13
CA GLU A 101 -13.09 19.64 5.26
C GLU A 101 -12.60 20.60 4.17
N ASP A 102 -11.54 21.37 4.42
CA ASP A 102 -10.90 22.18 3.38
C ASP A 102 -10.37 21.30 2.24
N ASP A 103 -9.76 20.17 2.54
CA ASP A 103 -9.31 19.18 1.54
C ASP A 103 -10.50 18.62 0.75
N HIS A 104 -11.62 18.33 1.40
CA HIS A 104 -12.85 17.85 0.73
C HIS A 104 -13.46 18.91 -0.18
N LEU A 105 -13.53 20.18 0.26
CA LEU A 105 -13.99 21.30 -0.57
C LEU A 105 -13.07 21.54 -1.77
N PHE A 106 -11.74 21.41 -1.58
CA PHE A 106 -10.79 21.45 -2.69
C PHE A 106 -11.09 20.33 -3.68
N GLY A 107 -11.25 19.08 -3.21
CA GLY A 107 -11.53 17.92 -4.04
C GLY A 107 -12.79 18.07 -4.88
N LEU A 108 -13.88 18.57 -4.29
CA LEU A 108 -15.13 18.84 -5.03
C LEU A 108 -14.95 19.92 -6.09
N SER A 109 -14.28 21.04 -5.74
CA SER A 109 -14.01 22.11 -6.69
C SER A 109 -13.10 21.65 -7.83
N ALA A 110 -12.10 20.81 -7.55
CA ALA A 110 -11.22 20.22 -8.53
C ALA A 110 -11.96 19.22 -9.45
N ALA A 111 -12.84 18.40 -8.90
CA ALA A 111 -13.69 17.50 -9.70
C ALA A 111 -14.57 18.27 -10.67
N LYS A 112 -15.14 19.40 -10.25
CA LYS A 112 -15.92 20.28 -11.12
C LYS A 112 -15.05 20.94 -12.20
N LYS A 113 -13.91 21.51 -11.77
CA LYS A 113 -12.99 22.22 -12.67
C LYS A 113 -12.38 21.35 -13.75
N TYR A 114 -11.89 20.18 -13.35
CA TYR A 114 -11.11 19.29 -14.21
C TYR A 114 -11.91 18.10 -14.78
N GLY A 115 -13.16 17.90 -14.35
CA GLY A 115 -14.01 16.81 -14.83
C GLY A 115 -13.76 15.48 -14.12
N GLY A 116 -13.73 15.48 -12.79
CA GLY A 116 -13.56 14.27 -11.96
C GLY A 116 -14.85 13.69 -11.43
N ILE A 117 -14.72 12.57 -10.71
CA ILE A 117 -15.79 11.92 -9.96
C ILE A 117 -15.49 12.13 -8.47
N TYR A 118 -16.39 12.77 -7.73
CA TYR A 118 -16.17 13.08 -6.32
C TYR A 118 -17.13 12.28 -5.44
N VAL A 119 -16.56 11.42 -4.59
CA VAL A 119 -17.28 10.58 -3.63
C VAL A 119 -17.17 11.20 -2.24
N PRO A 120 -18.25 11.75 -1.68
CA PRO A 120 -18.22 12.36 -0.35
C PRO A 120 -17.85 11.39 0.76
N ALA A 121 -17.45 11.92 1.92
CA ALA A 121 -17.19 11.14 3.12
C ALA A 121 -18.39 10.25 3.49
N HIS A 122 -18.10 9.09 4.09
CA HIS A 122 -19.07 8.10 4.57
C HIS A 122 -19.87 7.35 3.49
N GLN A 123 -19.62 7.60 2.20
CA GLN A 123 -20.33 6.87 1.13
C GLN A 123 -19.72 5.50 0.86
N SER A 124 -18.41 5.44 0.78
CA SER A 124 -17.67 4.18 0.53
C SER A 124 -16.20 4.35 0.85
N VAL A 125 -15.53 3.26 1.23
CA VAL A 125 -14.07 3.19 1.14
C VAL A 125 -13.67 3.10 -0.34
N ILE A 126 -12.49 3.63 -0.67
CA ILE A 126 -12.03 3.78 -2.07
C ILE A 126 -12.16 2.49 -2.88
N HIS A 127 -11.67 1.35 -2.34
CA HIS A 127 -11.63 0.11 -3.12
C HIS A 127 -13.00 -0.53 -3.30
N SER A 128 -13.93 -0.37 -2.36
CA SER A 128 -15.31 -0.84 -2.54
C SER A 128 -16.02 -0.02 -3.60
N TYR A 129 -15.91 1.32 -3.58
CA TYR A 129 -16.45 2.15 -4.63
C TYR A 129 -15.93 1.76 -6.02
N MET A 130 -14.61 1.55 -6.14
CA MET A 130 -13.99 1.18 -7.42
C MET A 130 -14.42 -0.19 -7.92
N ARG A 131 -14.56 -1.18 -7.03
CA ARG A 131 -15.10 -2.51 -7.37
C ARG A 131 -16.54 -2.44 -7.85
N GLU A 132 -17.39 -1.72 -7.11
CA GLU A 132 -18.82 -1.59 -7.37
C GLU A 132 -19.11 -0.80 -8.66
N THR A 133 -18.28 0.20 -9.02
CA THR A 133 -18.62 1.16 -10.09
C THR A 133 -17.67 1.22 -11.27
N MET A 134 -16.36 0.93 -11.10
CA MET A 134 -15.34 1.23 -12.11
C MET A 134 -14.61 0.00 -12.66
N SER A 135 -14.47 -1.09 -11.87
CA SER A 135 -13.79 -2.31 -12.30
C SER A 135 -14.47 -2.93 -13.53
N GLY A 136 -13.73 -3.71 -14.31
CA GLY A 136 -14.22 -4.44 -15.48
C GLY A 136 -13.12 -5.34 -16.04
N CYS A 137 -13.52 -6.48 -16.59
CA CYS A 137 -12.58 -7.50 -17.06
C CYS A 137 -11.71 -6.97 -18.21
N GLY A 138 -10.40 -7.13 -18.03
CA GLY A 138 -9.38 -6.66 -18.98
C GLY A 138 -8.98 -5.21 -18.83
N LYS A 139 -9.54 -4.44 -17.87
CA LYS A 139 -9.14 -3.06 -17.59
C LYS A 139 -7.87 -2.99 -16.75
N MET A 140 -7.20 -1.83 -16.81
CA MET A 140 -6.14 -1.43 -15.89
C MET A 140 -6.51 -0.16 -15.13
N ILE A 141 -6.33 -0.16 -13.80
CA ILE A 141 -6.62 0.99 -12.93
C ILE A 141 -5.40 1.34 -12.08
N LEU A 142 -5.08 2.64 -12.02
CA LEU A 142 -4.01 3.17 -11.17
C LEU A 142 -4.62 3.90 -9.96
N GLY A 143 -4.14 3.57 -8.77
CA GLY A 143 -4.58 4.23 -7.55
C GLY A 143 -3.45 4.79 -6.71
N SER A 144 -3.72 5.84 -5.96
CA SER A 144 -2.76 6.38 -4.98
C SER A 144 -2.72 5.58 -3.67
N ASP A 145 -3.68 4.68 -3.46
CA ASP A 145 -3.67 3.74 -2.34
C ASP A 145 -2.96 2.44 -2.73
N SER A 146 -2.15 1.92 -1.81
CA SER A 146 -1.37 0.69 -2.04
C SER A 146 -2.22 -0.56 -2.22
N HIS A 147 -3.44 -0.60 -1.66
CA HIS A 147 -4.38 -1.71 -1.79
C HIS A 147 -5.26 -1.62 -3.05
N THR A 148 -4.86 -0.85 -4.04
CA THR A 148 -5.51 -0.80 -5.35
C THR A 148 -5.32 -2.15 -6.04
N ARG A 149 -6.25 -3.09 -5.78
CA ARG A 149 -6.30 -4.47 -6.24
C ARG A 149 -7.73 -4.85 -6.57
N TYR A 150 -7.98 -5.18 -7.83
CA TYR A 150 -9.32 -5.55 -8.34
C TYR A 150 -9.23 -6.76 -9.28
N GLY A 151 -8.18 -7.57 -9.11
CA GLY A 151 -7.89 -8.74 -9.94
C GLY A 151 -9.00 -9.78 -9.91
N ALA A 152 -9.66 -9.98 -8.75
CA ALA A 152 -10.79 -10.87 -8.59
C ALA A 152 -11.98 -10.52 -9.51
N LEU A 153 -12.07 -9.26 -9.95
CA LEU A 153 -13.05 -8.75 -10.90
C LEU A 153 -12.47 -8.58 -12.32
N GLY A 154 -11.38 -9.26 -12.62
CA GLY A 154 -10.73 -9.21 -13.93
C GLY A 154 -10.04 -7.90 -14.28
N THR A 155 -9.84 -7.00 -13.32
CA THR A 155 -9.17 -5.71 -13.51
C THR A 155 -7.77 -5.73 -12.91
N MET A 156 -6.74 -5.58 -13.74
CA MET A 156 -5.37 -5.43 -13.24
C MET A 156 -5.18 -4.03 -12.66
N ALA A 157 -5.02 -3.94 -11.35
CA ALA A 157 -4.93 -2.67 -10.66
C ALA A 157 -3.61 -2.53 -9.90
N ILE A 158 -3.02 -1.32 -9.96
CA ILE A 158 -1.71 -1.02 -9.39
C ILE A 158 -1.84 0.18 -8.45
N GLY A 159 -1.31 0.02 -7.23
CA GLY A 159 -1.21 1.12 -6.28
C GLY A 159 0.16 1.77 -6.33
N GLU A 160 0.22 3.09 -6.60
CA GLU A 160 1.47 3.84 -6.74
C GLU A 160 1.47 5.15 -5.96
N GLY A 161 2.62 5.83 -5.94
CA GLY A 161 2.73 7.18 -5.37
C GLY A 161 2.13 8.25 -6.26
N GLY A 162 1.88 9.42 -5.67
CA GLY A 162 1.27 10.55 -6.36
C GLY A 162 1.89 10.92 -7.69
N PRO A 163 3.23 10.98 -7.83
CA PRO A 163 3.89 11.32 -9.08
C PRO A 163 3.52 10.41 -10.27
N GLU A 164 3.29 9.12 -10.06
CA GLU A 164 2.86 8.21 -11.15
C GLU A 164 1.44 8.54 -11.63
N LEU A 165 0.56 8.97 -10.70
CA LEU A 165 -0.76 9.45 -11.07
C LEU A 165 -0.68 10.78 -11.82
N VAL A 166 0.22 11.68 -11.42
CA VAL A 166 0.48 12.94 -12.14
C VAL A 166 0.88 12.67 -13.59
N LYS A 167 1.75 11.68 -13.85
CA LYS A 167 2.11 11.26 -15.21
C LYS A 167 0.88 10.92 -16.05
N GLN A 168 -0.06 10.14 -15.51
CA GLN A 168 -1.29 9.80 -16.23
C GLN A 168 -2.17 11.04 -16.47
N LEU A 169 -2.31 11.94 -15.48
CA LEU A 169 -3.04 13.19 -15.62
C LEU A 169 -2.45 14.11 -16.72
N LEU A 170 -1.16 14.03 -16.94
CA LEU A 170 -0.43 14.74 -17.99
C LEU A 170 -0.33 13.93 -19.30
N LYS A 171 -1.12 12.86 -19.45
CA LYS A 171 -1.14 11.97 -20.64
C LYS A 171 0.21 11.29 -20.91
N LYS A 172 1.03 11.12 -19.91
CA LYS A 172 2.27 10.33 -19.96
C LYS A 172 1.98 8.87 -19.59
N THR A 173 3.00 8.04 -19.58
CA THR A 173 2.90 6.60 -19.38
C THR A 173 3.47 6.17 -18.03
N TYR A 174 3.08 4.98 -17.61
CA TYR A 174 3.69 4.26 -16.50
C TYR A 174 4.67 3.25 -17.10
N ASP A 175 5.95 3.48 -16.89
CA ASP A 175 7.03 2.77 -17.56
C ASP A 175 7.57 1.65 -16.67
N ILE A 176 7.49 0.40 -17.13
CA ILE A 176 7.96 -0.79 -16.42
C ILE A 176 8.55 -1.81 -17.40
N PRO A 177 9.55 -2.61 -16.99
CA PRO A 177 9.88 -3.82 -17.72
C PRO A 177 8.70 -4.82 -17.64
N MET A 178 8.57 -5.69 -18.64
CA MET A 178 7.58 -6.77 -18.59
C MET A 178 7.81 -7.60 -17.32
N PRO A 179 6.84 -7.66 -16.39
CA PRO A 179 7.02 -8.38 -15.13
C PRO A 179 6.95 -9.89 -15.32
N GLU A 180 7.63 -10.62 -14.46
CA GLU A 180 7.39 -12.05 -14.30
C GLU A 180 5.97 -12.30 -13.78
N VAL A 181 5.39 -13.44 -14.17
CA VAL A 181 4.05 -13.86 -13.75
C VAL A 181 4.15 -15.15 -12.93
N VAL A 182 3.52 -15.12 -11.75
CA VAL A 182 3.49 -16.24 -10.82
C VAL A 182 2.09 -16.85 -10.83
N ALA A 183 1.98 -18.15 -11.10
CA ALA A 183 0.72 -18.86 -10.94
C ALA A 183 0.40 -19.03 -9.44
N ILE A 184 -0.77 -18.57 -9.01
CA ILE A 184 -1.34 -18.91 -7.70
C ILE A 184 -2.40 -19.98 -7.96
N ASN A 185 -1.96 -21.24 -7.82
CA ASN A 185 -2.81 -22.40 -8.05
C ASN A 185 -3.64 -22.71 -6.80
N LEU A 186 -4.94 -22.38 -6.85
CA LEU A 186 -5.89 -22.69 -5.78
C LEU A 186 -6.48 -24.07 -6.01
N VAL A 187 -6.41 -24.93 -4.98
CA VAL A 187 -6.99 -26.28 -5.01
C VAL A 187 -7.86 -26.52 -3.77
N GLY A 188 -8.87 -27.37 -3.90
CA GLY A 188 -9.78 -27.73 -2.83
C GLY A 188 -10.80 -26.65 -2.48
N THR A 189 -11.40 -26.76 -1.29
CA THR A 189 -12.46 -25.89 -0.78
C THR A 189 -12.13 -25.48 0.66
N PRO A 190 -12.33 -24.22 1.07
CA PRO A 190 -12.13 -23.80 2.44
C PRO A 190 -12.99 -24.59 3.43
N LYS A 191 -12.46 -24.87 4.61
CA LYS A 191 -13.22 -25.44 5.74
C LYS A 191 -14.24 -24.42 6.25
N LYS A 192 -15.31 -24.91 6.90
CA LYS A 192 -16.26 -24.09 7.65
C LYS A 192 -15.52 -23.23 8.69
N GLY A 193 -15.83 -21.95 8.76
CA GLY A 193 -15.14 -20.99 9.65
C GLY A 193 -13.90 -20.35 9.08
N VAL A 194 -13.33 -20.84 7.98
CA VAL A 194 -12.20 -20.19 7.29
C VAL A 194 -12.73 -19.05 6.43
N GLY A 195 -12.17 -17.87 6.59
CA GLY A 195 -12.49 -16.69 5.79
C GLY A 195 -11.39 -16.25 4.83
N PRO A 196 -11.64 -15.22 4.03
CA PRO A 196 -10.67 -14.74 3.03
C PRO A 196 -9.37 -14.26 3.64
N HIS A 197 -9.43 -13.69 4.84
CA HIS A 197 -8.25 -13.17 5.51
C HIS A 197 -7.31 -14.29 6.01
N ASP A 198 -7.86 -15.45 6.36
CA ASP A 198 -7.05 -16.62 6.73
C ASP A 198 -6.20 -17.09 5.56
N VAL A 199 -6.79 -17.17 4.36
CA VAL A 199 -6.06 -17.54 3.12
C VAL A 199 -5.01 -16.49 2.79
N ALA A 200 -5.35 -15.21 2.90
CA ALA A 200 -4.44 -14.11 2.62
C ALA A 200 -3.24 -14.09 3.57
N ILE A 201 -3.47 -14.20 4.89
CA ILE A 201 -2.40 -14.24 5.89
C ILE A 201 -1.49 -15.45 5.67
N ALA A 202 -2.05 -16.63 5.39
CA ALA A 202 -1.25 -17.81 5.08
C ALA A 202 -0.37 -17.60 3.84
N LEU A 203 -0.92 -17.00 2.76
CA LEU A 203 -0.16 -16.69 1.54
C LEU A 203 0.97 -15.68 1.83
N ILE A 204 0.68 -14.57 2.52
CA ILE A 204 1.67 -13.55 2.87
C ILE A 204 2.81 -14.17 3.70
N GLY A 205 2.47 -14.94 4.74
CA GLY A 205 3.46 -15.63 5.59
C GLY A 205 4.38 -16.57 4.82
N ALA A 206 3.86 -17.22 3.77
CA ALA A 206 4.65 -18.14 2.96
C ALA A 206 5.62 -17.46 1.99
N VAL A 207 5.27 -16.27 1.45
CA VAL A 207 6.02 -15.67 0.32
C VAL A 207 6.80 -14.41 0.68
N PHE A 208 6.41 -13.70 1.76
CA PHE A 208 6.96 -12.37 2.06
C PHE A 208 8.45 -12.41 2.41
N SER A 209 8.86 -13.23 3.39
CA SER A 209 10.23 -13.24 3.90
C SER A 209 11.28 -13.61 2.84
N SER A 210 10.91 -14.46 1.89
CA SER A 210 11.77 -14.87 0.76
C SER A 210 11.77 -13.90 -0.41
N GLY A 211 10.82 -12.93 -0.44
CA GLY A 211 10.59 -12.07 -1.60
C GLY A 211 10.13 -12.84 -2.85
N PHE A 212 9.54 -14.01 -2.69
CA PHE A 212 9.23 -14.95 -3.77
C PHE A 212 8.42 -14.33 -4.92
N VAL A 213 7.51 -13.41 -4.58
CA VAL A 213 6.61 -12.75 -5.53
C VAL A 213 6.89 -11.25 -5.70
N LYS A 214 8.01 -10.77 -5.15
CA LYS A 214 8.35 -9.34 -5.16
C LYS A 214 8.40 -8.78 -6.59
N ASN A 215 7.64 -7.70 -6.84
CA ASN A 215 7.52 -7.01 -8.14
C ASN A 215 6.97 -7.86 -9.30
N LYS A 216 6.41 -9.03 -9.02
CA LYS A 216 5.79 -9.92 -10.01
C LYS A 216 4.28 -9.74 -10.05
N VAL A 217 3.62 -10.22 -11.09
CA VAL A 217 2.16 -10.29 -11.17
C VAL A 217 1.69 -11.65 -10.69
N LEU A 218 0.70 -11.67 -9.78
CA LEU A 218 0.06 -12.89 -9.31
C LEU A 218 -1.14 -13.21 -10.22
N GLU A 219 -1.13 -14.36 -10.88
CA GLU A 219 -2.26 -14.83 -11.65
C GLU A 219 -2.92 -16.01 -10.96
N PHE A 220 -4.14 -15.78 -10.45
CA PHE A 220 -4.89 -16.78 -9.70
C PHE A 220 -5.63 -17.72 -10.65
N VAL A 221 -5.30 -19.00 -10.57
CA VAL A 221 -5.78 -20.10 -11.41
C VAL A 221 -6.09 -21.33 -10.56
N GLY A 222 -6.48 -22.42 -11.19
CA GLY A 222 -6.76 -23.69 -10.53
C GLY A 222 -8.23 -23.88 -10.20
N GLU A 223 -8.59 -25.14 -9.92
CA GLU A 223 -9.99 -25.57 -9.70
C GLU A 223 -10.64 -24.93 -8.46
N GLY A 224 -9.82 -24.62 -7.44
CA GLY A 224 -10.29 -24.00 -6.19
C GLY A 224 -10.91 -22.61 -6.39
N VAL A 225 -10.60 -21.90 -7.49
CA VAL A 225 -11.22 -20.60 -7.77
C VAL A 225 -12.74 -20.69 -7.82
N LYS A 226 -13.27 -21.72 -8.48
CA LYS A 226 -14.73 -21.95 -8.63
C LYS A 226 -15.44 -22.14 -7.29
N ASN A 227 -14.71 -22.60 -6.27
CA ASN A 227 -15.26 -22.89 -4.93
C ASN A 227 -15.41 -21.63 -4.07
N LEU A 228 -14.80 -20.49 -4.48
CA LEU A 228 -14.83 -19.24 -3.73
C LEU A 228 -15.92 -18.31 -4.23
N PRO A 229 -16.77 -17.75 -3.34
CA PRO A 229 -17.61 -16.60 -3.65
C PRO A 229 -16.78 -15.41 -4.12
N ILE A 230 -17.38 -14.49 -4.88
CA ILE A 230 -16.64 -13.33 -5.43
C ILE A 230 -16.08 -12.40 -4.33
N GLU A 231 -16.85 -12.19 -3.26
CA GLU A 231 -16.39 -11.38 -2.12
C GLU A 231 -15.22 -12.03 -1.37
N PHE A 232 -15.20 -13.36 -1.30
CA PHE A 232 -14.05 -14.08 -0.73
C PHE A 232 -12.79 -13.87 -1.58
N ARG A 233 -12.92 -13.91 -2.92
CA ARG A 233 -11.79 -13.60 -3.84
C ARG A 233 -11.33 -12.16 -3.67
N ASN A 234 -12.24 -11.19 -3.55
CA ASN A 234 -11.94 -9.79 -3.30
C ASN A 234 -11.16 -9.60 -1.99
N GLY A 235 -11.52 -10.33 -0.94
CA GLY A 235 -10.84 -10.30 0.36
C GLY A 235 -9.41 -10.84 0.31
N ILE A 236 -9.14 -11.90 -0.49
CA ILE A 236 -7.78 -12.38 -0.73
C ILE A 236 -7.01 -11.37 -1.59
N ASP A 237 -7.62 -10.93 -2.68
CA ASP A 237 -6.99 -10.11 -3.71
C ASP A 237 -6.44 -8.80 -3.16
N VAL A 238 -7.21 -8.10 -2.32
CA VAL A 238 -6.78 -6.83 -1.72
C VAL A 238 -5.53 -6.99 -0.83
N MET A 239 -5.38 -8.13 -0.20
CA MET A 239 -4.24 -8.43 0.68
C MET A 239 -2.97 -8.83 -0.08
N THR A 240 -3.04 -9.10 -1.39
CA THR A 240 -1.85 -9.41 -2.19
C THR A 240 -0.82 -8.29 -2.18
N THR A 241 -1.23 -7.05 -1.91
CA THR A 241 -0.33 -5.91 -1.71
C THR A 241 0.74 -6.21 -0.65
N GLU A 242 0.38 -6.90 0.41
CA GLU A 242 1.28 -7.21 1.53
C GLU A 242 2.31 -8.31 1.20
N THR A 243 2.21 -8.94 0.02
CA THR A 243 3.24 -9.84 -0.53
C THR A 243 4.35 -9.10 -1.27
N THR A 244 4.25 -7.77 -1.43
CA THR A 244 5.11 -6.93 -2.27
C THR A 244 5.03 -7.21 -3.78
N CYS A 245 4.00 -7.91 -4.26
CA CYS A 245 3.76 -8.11 -5.69
C CYS A 245 3.43 -6.79 -6.41
N LEU A 246 3.64 -6.75 -7.71
CA LEU A 246 3.30 -5.59 -8.53
C LEU A 246 1.77 -5.43 -8.66
N SER A 247 1.09 -6.50 -9.01
CA SER A 247 -0.35 -6.56 -9.20
C SER A 247 -0.87 -8.00 -9.09
N SER A 248 -2.17 -8.16 -9.20
CA SER A 248 -2.86 -9.44 -9.21
C SER A 248 -3.94 -9.47 -10.28
N ILE A 249 -4.24 -10.68 -10.80
CA ILE A 249 -5.33 -10.92 -11.74
C ILE A 249 -5.85 -12.35 -11.54
N TRP A 250 -7.13 -12.57 -11.76
CA TRP A 250 -7.78 -13.86 -11.60
C TRP A 250 -8.45 -14.30 -12.89
N VAL A 251 -8.57 -15.60 -13.06
CA VAL A 251 -9.53 -16.15 -14.03
C VAL A 251 -10.93 -15.67 -13.65
N THR A 252 -11.75 -15.32 -14.65
CA THR A 252 -13.14 -14.89 -14.43
C THR A 252 -14.09 -15.99 -14.84
N ASP A 253 -15.18 -16.09 -14.12
CA ASP A 253 -16.19 -17.14 -14.30
C ASP A 253 -17.62 -16.59 -14.14
N GLU A 254 -18.61 -17.48 -14.07
CA GLU A 254 -20.02 -17.11 -13.91
C GLU A 254 -20.27 -16.28 -12.65
N LYS A 255 -19.55 -16.54 -11.53
CA LYS A 255 -19.65 -15.71 -10.30
C LYS A 255 -19.18 -14.27 -10.52
N THR A 256 -18.15 -14.09 -11.34
CA THR A 256 -17.69 -12.74 -11.72
C THR A 256 -18.75 -12.04 -12.58
N LYS A 257 -19.38 -12.77 -13.50
CA LYS A 257 -20.46 -12.26 -14.35
C LYS A 257 -21.67 -11.86 -13.51
N GLU A 258 -22.14 -12.73 -12.62
CA GLU A 258 -23.22 -12.44 -11.68
C GLU A 258 -22.96 -11.20 -10.82
N TYR A 259 -21.70 -11.00 -10.38
CA TYR A 259 -21.32 -9.80 -9.65
C TYR A 259 -21.59 -8.53 -10.46
N PHE A 260 -21.14 -8.49 -11.71
CA PHE A 260 -21.38 -7.32 -12.56
C PHE A 260 -22.87 -7.14 -12.91
N GLU A 261 -23.62 -8.22 -13.13
CA GLU A 261 -25.06 -8.17 -13.36
C GLU A 261 -25.80 -7.59 -12.13
N LYS A 262 -25.47 -8.06 -10.91
CA LYS A 262 -26.03 -7.54 -9.65
C LYS A 262 -25.74 -6.05 -9.45
N HIS A 263 -24.60 -5.57 -9.96
CA HIS A 263 -24.22 -4.14 -9.89
C HIS A 263 -24.72 -3.32 -11.08
N GLY A 264 -25.58 -3.89 -11.94
CA GLY A 264 -26.15 -3.22 -13.11
C GLY A 264 -25.13 -2.91 -14.22
N ARG A 265 -24.04 -3.68 -14.29
CA ARG A 265 -22.91 -3.47 -15.20
C ARG A 265 -22.51 -4.76 -15.95
N PRO A 266 -23.46 -5.47 -16.59
CA PRO A 266 -23.17 -6.73 -17.27
C PRO A 266 -22.13 -6.59 -18.39
N GLU A 267 -22.03 -5.40 -19.01
CA GLU A 267 -21.04 -5.08 -20.04
C GLU A 267 -19.59 -5.06 -19.53
N ALA A 268 -19.38 -4.95 -18.23
CA ALA A 268 -18.06 -4.98 -17.60
C ALA A 268 -17.46 -6.41 -17.50
N TYR A 269 -18.30 -7.43 -17.74
CA TYR A 269 -17.85 -8.81 -17.75
C TYR A 269 -17.23 -9.21 -19.09
N LYS A 270 -16.11 -9.92 -19.00
CA LYS A 270 -15.50 -10.68 -20.08
C LYS A 270 -14.85 -11.92 -19.49
N GLU A 271 -14.95 -13.06 -20.17
CA GLU A 271 -14.21 -14.25 -19.76
C GLU A 271 -12.69 -13.98 -19.91
N LEU A 272 -11.95 -14.11 -18.82
CA LEU A 272 -10.50 -14.08 -18.78
C LEU A 272 -10.01 -15.45 -18.32
N LYS A 273 -9.22 -16.09 -19.15
CA LYS A 273 -8.57 -17.37 -18.87
C LYS A 273 -7.21 -17.45 -19.58
N PRO A 274 -6.26 -18.24 -19.06
CA PRO A 274 -5.03 -18.53 -19.78
C PRO A 274 -5.35 -19.17 -21.14
N ALA A 275 -4.47 -18.96 -22.10
CA ALA A 275 -4.51 -19.67 -23.39
C ALA A 275 -4.35 -21.19 -23.18
N SER A 276 -4.53 -21.98 -24.25
CA SER A 276 -4.36 -23.45 -24.19
C SER A 276 -2.98 -23.87 -23.69
N VAL A 277 -1.96 -23.02 -23.85
CA VAL A 277 -0.63 -23.15 -23.25
C VAL A 277 -0.23 -21.80 -22.67
N ALA A 278 0.02 -21.76 -21.37
CA ALA A 278 0.56 -20.59 -20.68
C ALA A 278 1.80 -21.01 -19.88
N TYR A 279 2.77 -20.10 -19.72
CA TYR A 279 3.95 -20.33 -18.91
C TYR A 279 4.04 -19.30 -17.79
N TYR A 280 4.31 -19.79 -16.60
CA TYR A 280 4.52 -18.97 -15.38
C TYR A 280 5.96 -19.16 -14.90
N ASP A 281 6.59 -18.06 -14.47
CA ASP A 281 7.98 -18.04 -14.02
C ASP A 281 8.21 -18.77 -12.70
N SER A 282 7.17 -18.92 -11.91
CA SER A 282 7.13 -19.71 -10.68
C SER A 282 5.68 -19.99 -10.29
N MET A 283 5.46 -20.86 -9.29
CA MET A 283 4.11 -21.22 -8.85
C MET A 283 4.01 -21.29 -7.32
N VAL A 284 2.87 -20.87 -6.82
CA VAL A 284 2.43 -21.07 -5.44
C VAL A 284 1.16 -21.92 -5.47
N THR A 285 1.19 -23.11 -4.90
CA THR A 285 -0.02 -23.92 -4.72
C THR A 285 -0.58 -23.68 -3.33
N VAL A 286 -1.86 -23.28 -3.25
CA VAL A 286 -2.62 -23.07 -2.01
C VAL A 286 -3.71 -24.13 -1.91
N ASP A 287 -3.55 -25.06 -0.99
CA ASP A 287 -4.58 -26.05 -0.67
C ASP A 287 -5.56 -25.45 0.36
N LEU A 288 -6.69 -24.95 -0.17
CA LEU A 288 -7.73 -24.29 0.62
C LEU A 288 -8.31 -25.18 1.73
N SER A 289 -8.34 -26.49 1.50
CA SER A 289 -8.86 -27.48 2.48
C SER A 289 -7.97 -27.62 3.72
N LYS A 290 -6.72 -27.13 3.64
CA LYS A 290 -5.73 -27.19 4.72
C LYS A 290 -5.50 -25.85 5.41
N ILE A 291 -6.17 -24.79 4.95
CA ILE A 291 -6.14 -23.51 5.66
C ILE A 291 -6.95 -23.65 6.95
N GLU A 292 -6.45 -23.02 8.00
CA GLU A 292 -7.06 -22.92 9.32
C GLU A 292 -7.29 -21.44 9.66
N SER A 293 -7.94 -21.17 10.79
CA SER A 293 -8.00 -19.79 11.30
C SER A 293 -6.59 -19.26 11.57
N MET A 294 -6.21 -18.17 10.92
CA MET A 294 -4.89 -17.57 10.97
C MET A 294 -4.86 -16.30 11.82
N ILE A 295 -3.69 -16.00 12.34
CA ILE A 295 -3.37 -14.70 12.94
C ILE A 295 -2.02 -14.22 12.41
N ALA A 296 -1.96 -12.95 11.99
CA ALA A 296 -0.69 -12.28 11.76
C ALA A 296 -0.34 -11.44 12.99
N LEU A 297 0.67 -11.89 13.73
CA LEU A 297 1.11 -11.25 14.97
C LEU A 297 1.68 -9.85 14.72
N PRO A 298 1.66 -8.96 15.74
CA PRO A 298 2.37 -7.69 15.61
C PRO A 298 3.84 -7.91 15.21
N PHE A 299 4.49 -7.18 14.38
CA PHE A 299 4.16 -5.89 13.78
C PHE A 299 4.24 -5.99 12.25
N HIS A 300 3.87 -7.12 11.66
CA HIS A 300 3.90 -7.32 10.22
C HIS A 300 2.85 -8.36 9.77
N PRO A 301 2.16 -8.16 8.62
CA PRO A 301 1.22 -9.16 8.10
C PRO A 301 1.87 -10.52 7.77
N GLY A 302 3.18 -10.55 7.57
CA GLY A 302 3.95 -11.78 7.36
C GLY A 302 4.28 -12.58 8.63
N ASN A 303 3.99 -12.06 9.83
CA ASN A 303 4.16 -12.78 11.11
C ASN A 303 3.01 -13.77 11.32
N ALA A 304 2.79 -14.64 10.34
CA ALA A 304 1.64 -15.51 10.22
C ALA A 304 1.81 -16.84 10.96
N VAL A 305 0.85 -17.18 11.78
CA VAL A 305 0.70 -18.49 12.43
C VAL A 305 -0.78 -18.88 12.44
N THR A 306 -1.08 -20.17 12.69
CA THR A 306 -2.47 -20.54 12.97
C THR A 306 -2.85 -20.12 14.39
N VAL A 307 -4.12 -19.78 14.60
CA VAL A 307 -4.61 -19.48 15.95
C VAL A 307 -4.38 -20.67 16.90
N ASN A 308 -4.54 -21.89 16.39
CA ASN A 308 -4.33 -23.11 17.17
C ASN A 308 -2.86 -23.35 17.53
N GLU A 309 -1.89 -23.04 16.63
CA GLU A 309 -0.45 -23.05 16.97
C GLU A 309 -0.15 -22.07 18.11
N LEU A 310 -0.67 -20.84 18.03
CA LEU A 310 -0.48 -19.83 19.06
C LEU A 310 -1.12 -20.24 20.39
N LYS A 311 -2.31 -20.86 20.39
CA LYS A 311 -2.97 -21.37 21.60
C LYS A 311 -2.24 -22.55 22.24
N ALA A 312 -1.62 -23.42 21.43
CA ALA A 312 -0.90 -24.60 21.93
C ALA A 312 0.41 -24.24 22.64
N ASP A 313 1.13 -23.21 22.19
CA ASP A 313 2.37 -22.72 22.80
C ASP A 313 2.45 -21.19 22.74
N PRO A 314 1.64 -20.47 23.55
CA PRO A 314 1.59 -19.02 23.50
C PRO A 314 2.94 -18.34 23.72
N LYS A 315 3.72 -18.82 24.70
CA LYS A 315 5.01 -18.22 25.06
C LYS A 315 6.05 -18.47 23.99
N GLY A 316 6.24 -19.70 23.54
CA GLY A 316 7.24 -20.02 22.51
C GLY A 316 6.96 -19.36 21.17
N VAL A 317 5.67 -19.26 20.78
CA VAL A 317 5.29 -18.54 19.56
C VAL A 317 5.57 -17.04 19.71
N LEU A 318 5.18 -16.39 20.80
CA LEU A 318 5.43 -14.97 21.01
C LEU A 318 6.93 -14.64 21.08
N GLU A 319 7.74 -15.48 21.75
CA GLU A 319 9.21 -15.34 21.78
C GLU A 319 9.84 -15.41 20.38
N ARG A 320 9.38 -16.34 19.54
CA ARG A 320 9.85 -16.48 18.14
C ARG A 320 9.71 -15.20 17.33
N PHE A 321 8.71 -14.37 17.65
CA PHE A 321 8.46 -13.08 16.99
C PHE A 321 8.95 -11.86 17.80
N GLY A 322 9.64 -12.06 18.92
CA GLY A 322 10.16 -10.99 19.77
C GLY A 322 9.06 -10.21 20.50
N LEU A 323 7.95 -10.87 20.87
CA LEU A 323 6.75 -10.27 21.47
C LEU A 323 6.56 -10.69 22.93
N SER A 324 7.66 -10.79 23.69
CA SER A 324 7.61 -11.23 25.10
C SER A 324 6.77 -10.29 25.99
N GLU A 325 6.58 -9.04 25.62
CA GLU A 325 5.70 -8.09 26.31
C GLU A 325 4.25 -8.56 26.34
N LEU A 326 3.81 -9.34 25.34
CA LEU A 326 2.48 -9.93 25.28
C LEU A 326 2.29 -11.13 26.23
N PHE A 327 3.32 -11.57 26.95
CA PHE A 327 3.12 -12.57 28.01
C PHE A 327 2.15 -12.11 29.08
N SER A 328 2.02 -10.80 29.30
CA SER A 328 1.02 -10.19 30.17
C SER A 328 -0.43 -10.45 29.73
N LYS A 329 -0.63 -10.87 28.47
CA LYS A 329 -1.95 -11.22 27.93
C LYS A 329 -2.31 -12.68 28.09
N ILE A 330 -1.39 -13.52 28.59
CA ILE A 330 -1.63 -14.93 28.84
C ILE A 330 -2.20 -15.06 30.28
N ASP A 331 -3.42 -15.56 30.38
CA ASP A 331 -4.06 -15.78 31.67
C ASP A 331 -3.52 -17.04 32.40
N GLU A 332 -3.99 -17.30 33.62
CA GLU A 332 -3.58 -18.46 34.43
C GLU A 332 -3.90 -19.81 33.79
N ASN A 333 -4.84 -19.85 32.85
CA ASN A 333 -5.23 -21.05 32.12
C ASN A 333 -4.47 -21.19 30.77
N GLY A 334 -3.55 -20.29 30.48
CA GLY A 334 -2.79 -20.27 29.24
C GLY A 334 -3.53 -19.65 28.04
N ASN A 335 -4.70 -19.05 28.25
CA ASN A 335 -5.45 -18.37 27.18
C ASN A 335 -4.89 -16.98 26.94
N ILE A 336 -4.96 -16.52 25.66
CA ILE A 336 -4.59 -15.15 25.30
C ILE A 336 -5.82 -14.25 25.39
N ARG A 337 -5.72 -13.17 26.16
CA ARG A 337 -6.75 -12.15 26.27
C ARG A 337 -6.50 -11.02 25.28
N VAL A 338 -7.58 -10.59 24.65
CA VAL A 338 -7.65 -9.52 23.67
C VAL A 338 -8.62 -8.47 24.20
N GLU A 339 -8.30 -7.19 24.06
CA GLU A 339 -9.14 -6.09 24.57
C GLU A 339 -9.97 -5.43 23.46
N GLN A 340 -9.57 -5.57 22.20
CA GLN A 340 -10.28 -4.90 21.11
C GLN A 340 -10.35 -5.77 19.85
N GLY A 341 -11.52 -5.77 19.20
CA GLY A 341 -11.73 -6.26 17.84
C GLY A 341 -12.17 -5.15 16.89
N VAL A 342 -11.70 -5.19 15.66
CA VAL A 342 -12.12 -4.25 14.60
C VAL A 342 -12.31 -4.99 13.29
N ILE A 343 -13.48 -4.83 12.68
CA ILE A 343 -13.79 -5.35 11.33
C ILE A 343 -13.99 -4.14 10.42
N ALA A 344 -13.04 -3.84 9.53
CA ALA A 344 -13.03 -2.56 8.83
C ALA A 344 -12.42 -2.62 7.42
N GLY A 345 -12.70 -1.58 6.65
CA GLY A 345 -12.08 -1.31 5.37
C GLY A 345 -12.55 -2.24 4.24
N CYS A 346 -11.82 -2.19 3.15
CA CYS A 346 -12.12 -2.96 1.93
C CYS A 346 -11.82 -4.46 2.05
N ALA A 347 -11.13 -4.89 3.10
CA ALA A 347 -10.87 -6.29 3.41
C ALA A 347 -11.93 -6.84 4.39
N GLY A 348 -12.11 -6.16 5.55
CA GLY A 348 -12.99 -6.64 6.62
C GLY A 348 -14.45 -6.25 6.45
N GLY A 349 -14.73 -5.01 6.01
CA GLY A 349 -16.09 -4.44 5.99
C GLY A 349 -16.97 -4.88 4.81
N ILE A 350 -16.60 -5.92 4.07
CA ILE A 350 -17.41 -6.49 3.00
C ILE A 350 -18.64 -7.22 3.56
N TYR A 351 -19.70 -7.30 2.77
CA TYR A 351 -21.00 -7.82 3.20
C TYR A 351 -20.91 -9.23 3.80
N ASP A 352 -20.29 -10.19 3.10
CA ASP A 352 -20.20 -11.59 3.54
C ASP A 352 -19.49 -11.75 4.89
N ASN A 353 -18.48 -10.92 5.18
CA ASN A 353 -17.78 -10.97 6.45
C ASN A 353 -18.64 -10.48 7.62
N LEU A 354 -19.44 -9.44 7.39
CA LEU A 354 -20.32 -8.88 8.41
C LEU A 354 -21.52 -9.79 8.70
N VAL A 355 -22.06 -10.45 7.68
CA VAL A 355 -23.10 -11.49 7.84
C VAL A 355 -22.53 -12.66 8.67
N ALA A 356 -21.36 -13.17 8.29
CA ALA A 356 -20.72 -14.29 9.04
C ALA A 356 -20.40 -13.92 10.48
N ALA A 357 -19.95 -12.68 10.76
CA ALA A 357 -19.73 -12.19 12.12
C ALA A 357 -21.04 -12.11 12.92
N ALA A 358 -22.13 -11.65 12.28
CA ALA A 358 -23.44 -11.61 12.92
C ALA A 358 -23.99 -13.00 13.24
N ASP A 359 -23.78 -14.00 12.38
CA ASP A 359 -24.18 -15.38 12.64
C ASP A 359 -23.52 -15.97 13.89
N ILE A 360 -22.24 -15.65 14.10
CA ILE A 360 -21.51 -16.04 15.31
C ILE A 360 -22.03 -15.33 16.56
N LEU A 361 -22.37 -14.04 16.42
CA LEU A 361 -22.73 -13.17 17.54
C LEU A 361 -24.22 -13.18 17.87
N ARG A 362 -25.08 -13.67 16.98
CA ARG A 362 -26.54 -13.68 17.17
C ARG A 362 -26.95 -14.33 18.47
N GLY A 363 -27.64 -13.55 19.32
CA GLY A 363 -28.10 -13.98 20.65
C GLY A 363 -26.99 -14.07 21.71
N LYS A 364 -25.78 -13.59 21.41
CA LYS A 364 -24.65 -13.55 22.35
C LYS A 364 -24.33 -12.09 22.71
N SER A 365 -23.47 -11.91 23.71
CA SER A 365 -22.94 -10.61 24.11
C SER A 365 -21.43 -10.63 24.03
N ILE A 366 -20.83 -9.51 23.60
CA ILE A 366 -19.37 -9.28 23.63
C ILE A 366 -18.85 -8.95 25.04
N GLY A 367 -19.71 -8.96 26.05
CA GLY A 367 -19.36 -8.63 27.44
C GLY A 367 -19.72 -7.21 27.83
N ASN A 368 -19.27 -6.78 29.00
CA ASN A 368 -19.69 -5.56 29.66
C ASN A 368 -18.60 -4.49 29.77
N GLY A 369 -17.71 -4.43 28.77
CA GLY A 369 -16.74 -3.33 28.62
C GLY A 369 -15.26 -3.71 28.64
N GLU A 370 -14.90 -4.93 29.00
CA GLU A 370 -13.49 -5.38 28.95
C GLU A 370 -13.02 -5.67 27.52
N PHE A 371 -13.93 -6.08 26.65
CA PHE A 371 -13.68 -6.24 25.22
C PHE A 371 -14.59 -5.31 24.43
N ALA A 372 -14.04 -4.63 23.44
CA ALA A 372 -14.78 -3.76 22.53
C ALA A 372 -14.68 -4.28 21.09
N LEU A 373 -15.79 -4.22 20.33
CA LEU A 373 -15.83 -4.58 18.90
C LEU A 373 -16.47 -3.46 18.10
N SER A 374 -15.73 -2.97 17.09
CA SER A 374 -16.26 -2.04 16.08
C SER A 374 -16.35 -2.71 14.72
N ALA A 375 -17.43 -2.47 13.99
CA ALA A 375 -17.64 -2.92 12.62
C ALA A 375 -17.94 -1.74 11.68
N TYR A 376 -17.24 -1.70 10.54
CA TYR A 376 -17.32 -0.65 9.53
C TYR A 376 -17.74 -1.26 8.19
N PRO A 377 -19.01 -1.27 7.81
CA PRO A 377 -19.43 -1.65 6.46
C PRO A 377 -18.68 -0.81 5.42
N ALA A 378 -18.18 -1.47 4.38
CA ALA A 378 -17.24 -0.86 3.44
C ALA A 378 -17.90 0.19 2.52
N SER A 379 -19.22 0.16 2.39
CA SER A 379 -19.99 1.12 1.57
C SER A 379 -21.39 1.31 2.09
N GLN A 380 -22.07 2.40 1.67
CA GLN A 380 -23.48 2.63 1.97
C GLN A 380 -24.41 1.56 1.37
N PRO A 381 -24.18 1.05 0.14
CA PRO A 381 -24.92 -0.11 -0.33
C PRO A 381 -24.85 -1.32 0.62
N VAL A 382 -23.67 -1.65 1.13
CA VAL A 382 -23.51 -2.74 2.12
C VAL A 382 -24.27 -2.42 3.41
N MET A 383 -24.10 -1.21 3.98
CA MET A 383 -24.82 -0.80 5.19
C MET A 383 -26.33 -0.88 5.00
N THR A 384 -26.84 -0.42 3.87
CA THR A 384 -28.26 -0.43 3.55
C THR A 384 -28.81 -1.87 3.51
N GLN A 385 -28.07 -2.82 2.91
CA GLN A 385 -28.49 -4.20 2.87
C GLN A 385 -28.50 -4.83 4.27
N LEU A 386 -27.44 -4.64 5.07
CA LEU A 386 -27.39 -5.12 6.46
C LEU A 386 -28.55 -4.59 7.33
N MET A 387 -28.98 -3.36 7.08
CA MET A 387 -30.15 -2.78 7.77
C MET A 387 -31.47 -3.42 7.31
N LYS A 388 -31.64 -3.62 5.98
CA LYS A 388 -32.88 -4.19 5.41
C LYS A 388 -33.14 -5.61 5.89
N GLU A 389 -32.12 -6.42 6.06
CA GLU A 389 -32.25 -7.83 6.45
C GLU A 389 -32.14 -8.09 7.96
N GLY A 390 -31.81 -7.05 8.76
CA GLY A 390 -31.71 -7.15 10.22
C GLY A 390 -30.31 -7.52 10.75
N THR A 391 -29.34 -7.84 9.92
CA THR A 391 -27.96 -8.16 10.34
C THR A 391 -27.34 -7.04 11.17
N ALA A 392 -27.61 -5.77 10.81
CA ALA A 392 -27.17 -4.62 11.62
C ALA A 392 -27.75 -4.64 13.03
N SER A 393 -29.02 -5.07 13.20
CA SER A 393 -29.66 -5.19 14.50
C SER A 393 -29.06 -6.32 15.33
N ASP A 394 -28.70 -7.46 14.73
CA ASP A 394 -28.04 -8.56 15.42
C ASP A 394 -26.65 -8.14 15.96
N LEU A 395 -25.87 -7.44 15.15
CA LEU A 395 -24.57 -6.89 15.56
C LEU A 395 -24.71 -5.90 16.73
N LEU A 396 -25.60 -4.91 16.60
CA LEU A 396 -25.88 -3.91 17.65
C LEU A 396 -26.41 -4.57 18.93
N GLY A 397 -27.30 -5.55 18.82
CA GLY A 397 -27.85 -6.29 19.95
C GLY A 397 -26.80 -7.10 20.72
N SER A 398 -25.71 -7.51 20.06
CA SER A 398 -24.60 -8.19 20.69
C SER A 398 -23.61 -7.23 21.39
N GLY A 399 -23.74 -5.91 21.20
CA GLY A 399 -22.86 -4.88 21.76
C GLY A 399 -21.80 -4.35 20.79
N VAL A 400 -21.84 -4.75 19.51
CA VAL A 400 -20.92 -4.23 18.49
C VAL A 400 -21.22 -2.76 18.20
N THR A 401 -20.19 -1.92 18.13
CA THR A 401 -20.33 -0.54 17.66
C THR A 401 -20.32 -0.52 16.13
N LEU A 402 -21.47 -0.29 15.51
CA LEU A 402 -21.60 -0.17 14.07
C LEU A 402 -21.29 1.26 13.62
N ARG A 403 -20.38 1.38 12.66
CA ARG A 403 -19.90 2.67 12.14
C ARG A 403 -20.18 2.80 10.65
N THR A 404 -19.85 3.96 10.06
CA THR A 404 -19.99 4.18 8.61
C THR A 404 -18.71 3.81 7.84
N ALA A 405 -18.77 3.79 6.51
CA ALA A 405 -17.63 3.50 5.64
C ALA A 405 -16.46 4.46 5.89
N PHE A 406 -15.34 3.91 6.34
CA PHE A 406 -14.15 4.66 6.72
C PHE A 406 -12.90 3.77 6.75
N CYS A 407 -11.80 4.24 6.18
CA CYS A 407 -10.53 3.52 6.15
C CYS A 407 -9.66 3.73 7.39
N GLY A 408 -10.09 4.55 8.35
CA GLY A 408 -9.30 4.97 9.51
C GLY A 408 -8.57 3.86 10.24
N PRO A 409 -9.24 2.77 10.66
CA PRO A 409 -8.57 1.68 11.38
C PRO A 409 -7.45 0.99 10.60
N CYS A 410 -7.49 1.02 9.25
CA CYS A 410 -6.44 0.42 8.41
C CYS A 410 -5.14 1.24 8.39
N PHE A 411 -5.22 2.57 8.57
CA PHE A 411 -4.03 3.44 8.52
C PHE A 411 -3.70 4.11 9.88
N GLY A 412 -4.39 3.71 10.95
CA GLY A 412 -4.07 4.13 12.31
C GLY A 412 -4.83 5.35 12.81
N ALA A 413 -5.98 5.66 12.23
CA ALA A 413 -6.91 6.68 12.73
C ALA A 413 -8.26 6.06 13.10
N GLY A 414 -8.73 6.30 14.30
CA GLY A 414 -9.96 5.71 14.83
C GLY A 414 -9.81 4.30 15.37
N ASP A 415 -10.56 4.00 16.41
CA ASP A 415 -10.53 2.71 17.13
C ASP A 415 -9.12 2.24 17.50
N VAL A 416 -8.31 3.15 18.01
CA VAL A 416 -6.97 2.83 18.53
C VAL A 416 -7.09 2.12 19.88
N PRO A 417 -6.26 1.07 20.14
CA PRO A 417 -6.27 0.40 21.43
C PRO A 417 -5.62 1.27 22.53
N ALA A 418 -5.91 1.00 23.77
CA ALA A 418 -5.23 1.62 24.88
C ALA A 418 -3.79 1.15 25.01
N ASN A 419 -2.98 1.87 25.83
CA ASN A 419 -1.58 1.52 26.07
C ASN A 419 -1.44 0.09 26.61
N GLY A 420 -0.55 -0.70 26.02
CA GLY A 420 -0.29 -2.08 26.36
C GLY A 420 -1.38 -3.08 25.94
N CYS A 421 -2.44 -2.65 25.24
CA CYS A 421 -3.53 -3.52 24.81
C CYS A 421 -3.25 -4.26 23.51
N LEU A 422 -3.86 -5.44 23.36
CA LEU A 422 -3.87 -6.23 22.14
C LEU A 422 -5.19 -6.01 21.40
N SER A 423 -5.10 -5.58 20.14
CA SER A 423 -6.22 -5.45 19.21
C SER A 423 -6.11 -6.48 18.10
N ILE A 424 -7.20 -7.17 17.77
CA ILE A 424 -7.28 -8.05 16.59
C ILE A 424 -8.16 -7.40 15.52
N ARG A 425 -7.66 -7.36 14.29
CA ARG A 425 -8.32 -6.61 13.22
C ARG A 425 -8.46 -7.39 11.93
N HIS A 426 -9.62 -7.34 11.34
CA HIS A 426 -9.77 -7.60 9.90
C HIS A 426 -9.58 -6.27 9.17
N SER A 427 -8.35 -5.92 8.99
CA SER A 427 -7.86 -4.75 8.25
C SER A 427 -6.60 -5.15 7.48
N THR A 428 -5.91 -4.22 6.82
CA THR A 428 -4.86 -4.62 5.88
C THR A 428 -3.47 -4.65 6.47
N ARG A 429 -3.18 -3.90 7.55
CA ARG A 429 -1.81 -3.75 8.11
C ARG A 429 -1.79 -3.62 9.61
N ASN A 430 -0.68 -4.10 10.19
CA ASN A 430 -0.39 -4.03 11.62
C ASN A 430 1.07 -3.61 11.91
N PHE A 431 1.61 -2.68 11.12
CA PHE A 431 2.98 -2.18 11.30
C PHE A 431 3.19 -1.50 12.66
N PRO A 432 4.45 -1.43 13.16
CA PRO A 432 4.76 -0.83 14.46
C PRO A 432 4.26 0.60 14.58
N ASN A 433 3.66 0.94 15.71
CA ASN A 433 3.22 2.29 16.08
C ASN A 433 2.27 2.97 15.08
N ARG A 434 1.68 2.19 14.17
CA ARG A 434 0.78 2.70 13.12
C ARG A 434 -0.46 3.39 13.71
N GLU A 435 -0.95 2.89 14.83
CA GLU A 435 -2.11 3.42 15.58
C GLU A 435 -1.78 4.69 16.39
N GLY A 436 -0.56 5.19 16.35
CA GLY A 436 -0.15 6.46 16.96
C GLY A 436 0.57 6.33 18.31
N SER A 437 0.87 5.12 18.78
CA SER A 437 1.68 4.96 20.00
C SER A 437 3.09 5.54 19.82
N LYS A 438 3.61 6.14 20.91
CA LYS A 438 4.91 6.82 20.95
C LYS A 438 5.80 6.15 22.00
N PRO A 439 6.71 5.24 21.59
CA PRO A 439 7.57 4.51 22.52
C PRO A 439 8.40 5.44 23.43
N GLY A 440 8.86 6.60 22.94
CA GLY A 440 9.54 7.61 23.73
C GLY A 440 8.71 8.20 24.89
N ASN A 441 7.39 8.03 24.85
CA ASN A 441 6.45 8.41 25.91
C ASN A 441 5.93 7.19 26.71
N ASN A 442 6.62 6.05 26.64
CA ASN A 442 6.20 4.78 27.23
C ASN A 442 4.83 4.30 26.72
N GLN A 443 4.50 4.57 25.46
CA GLN A 443 3.31 4.10 24.80
C GLN A 443 3.64 2.92 23.91
N SER A 444 2.82 1.85 24.02
CA SER A 444 2.87 0.69 23.14
C SER A 444 1.44 0.19 22.89
N ALA A 445 1.18 -0.29 21.70
CA ALA A 445 -0.06 -0.99 21.40
C ALA A 445 0.25 -2.11 20.40
N TYR A 446 -0.48 -3.19 20.50
CA TYR A 446 -0.22 -4.39 19.73
C TYR A 446 -1.43 -4.67 18.85
N VAL A 447 -1.20 -4.66 17.53
CA VAL A 447 -2.24 -4.97 16.55
C VAL A 447 -1.88 -6.27 15.84
N ALA A 448 -2.79 -7.24 15.88
CA ALA A 448 -2.71 -8.48 15.09
C ALA A 448 -3.81 -8.48 14.03
N LEU A 449 -3.58 -9.17 12.90
CA LEU A 449 -4.59 -9.33 11.87
C LEU A 449 -5.26 -10.69 11.99
N MET A 450 -6.60 -10.72 11.86
CA MET A 450 -7.41 -11.93 11.87
C MET A 450 -8.63 -11.79 10.98
N ASP A 451 -9.21 -12.92 10.56
CA ASP A 451 -10.49 -12.91 9.86
C ASP A 451 -11.66 -12.46 10.76
N ALA A 452 -12.65 -11.81 10.16
CA ALA A 452 -13.85 -11.31 10.86
C ALA A 452 -14.59 -12.41 11.66
N ARG A 453 -14.56 -13.64 11.16
CA ARG A 453 -15.16 -14.80 11.82
C ARG A 453 -14.45 -15.12 13.14
N SER A 454 -13.13 -15.16 13.13
CA SER A 454 -12.34 -15.41 14.34
C SER A 454 -12.36 -14.22 15.30
N ILE A 455 -12.49 -12.98 14.81
CA ILE A 455 -12.73 -11.79 15.65
C ILE A 455 -14.09 -11.93 16.36
N ALA A 456 -15.16 -12.28 15.63
CA ALA A 456 -16.49 -12.49 16.22
C ALA A 456 -16.50 -13.67 17.21
N ALA A 457 -15.77 -14.76 16.92
CA ALA A 457 -15.60 -15.88 17.84
C ALA A 457 -14.92 -15.46 19.14
N THR A 458 -13.85 -14.66 19.05
CA THR A 458 -13.15 -14.08 20.21
C THR A 458 -14.07 -13.16 21.01
N ALA A 459 -14.83 -12.31 20.33
CA ALA A 459 -15.81 -11.43 20.96
C ALA A 459 -16.89 -12.21 21.71
N ALA A 460 -17.47 -13.26 21.08
CA ALA A 460 -18.47 -14.12 21.69
C ALA A 460 -17.93 -14.91 22.92
N ASN A 461 -16.60 -15.06 23.00
CA ASN A 461 -15.91 -15.69 24.13
C ASN A 461 -15.29 -14.67 25.11
N GLY A 462 -15.88 -13.46 25.19
CA GLY A 462 -15.48 -12.43 26.16
C GLY A 462 -14.05 -11.92 26.01
N GLY A 463 -13.49 -11.90 24.80
CA GLY A 463 -12.13 -11.45 24.51
C GLY A 463 -11.05 -12.54 24.65
N ILE A 464 -11.41 -13.79 24.89
CA ILE A 464 -10.47 -14.92 24.84
C ILE A 464 -10.25 -15.32 23.37
N LEU A 465 -8.99 -15.29 22.92
CA LEU A 465 -8.62 -15.60 21.54
C LEU A 465 -9.17 -16.97 21.10
N THR A 466 -10.01 -16.96 20.08
CA THR A 466 -10.77 -18.13 19.62
C THR A 466 -10.72 -18.22 18.09
N ALA A 467 -10.40 -19.41 17.60
CA ALA A 467 -10.47 -19.72 16.16
C ALA A 467 -11.93 -19.97 15.76
N ALA A 468 -12.36 -19.35 14.66
CA ALA A 468 -13.71 -19.62 14.13
C ALA A 468 -13.89 -21.07 13.66
N THR A 469 -12.81 -21.73 13.26
CA THR A 469 -12.81 -23.17 12.91
C THR A 469 -13.08 -24.11 14.08
N ASP A 470 -12.97 -23.62 15.33
CA ASP A 470 -13.29 -24.39 16.54
C ASP A 470 -14.82 -24.35 16.85
N LEU A 471 -15.58 -23.53 16.16
CA LEU A 471 -17.01 -23.35 16.38
C LEU A 471 -17.84 -24.11 15.32
N ASP A 472 -18.94 -24.69 15.76
CA ASP A 472 -19.96 -25.24 14.85
C ASP A 472 -21.07 -24.20 14.63
N ILE A 473 -20.87 -23.33 13.65
CA ILE A 473 -21.80 -22.26 13.30
C ILE A 473 -22.51 -22.63 12.00
N ASP A 474 -23.80 -22.47 11.98
CA ASP A 474 -24.59 -22.55 10.74
C ASP A 474 -24.61 -21.18 10.06
N TYR A 475 -23.66 -20.99 9.11
CA TYR A 475 -23.52 -19.71 8.41
C TYR A 475 -24.65 -19.50 7.41
N THR A 476 -25.24 -18.31 7.44
CA THR A 476 -26.22 -17.88 6.45
C THR A 476 -25.57 -17.79 5.07
N GLU A 477 -26.22 -18.32 4.04
CA GLU A 477 -25.81 -18.12 2.64
C GLU A 477 -26.01 -16.64 2.30
N PRO A 478 -24.94 -15.87 1.98
CA PRO A 478 -25.05 -14.44 1.74
C PRO A 478 -25.89 -14.13 0.49
N SER A 479 -26.88 -13.26 0.63
CA SER A 479 -27.77 -12.82 -0.45
C SER A 479 -27.71 -11.30 -0.64
N TYR A 480 -26.59 -10.82 -1.18
CA TYR A 480 -26.37 -9.38 -1.37
C TYR A 480 -27.23 -8.81 -2.49
N VAL A 481 -27.97 -7.74 -2.16
CA VAL A 481 -28.71 -6.91 -3.12
C VAL A 481 -28.08 -5.52 -3.16
N TYR A 482 -27.52 -5.18 -4.32
CA TYR A 482 -26.89 -3.88 -4.52
C TYR A 482 -27.93 -2.77 -4.69
N ASP A 483 -27.82 -1.73 -3.89
CA ASP A 483 -28.66 -0.52 -3.95
C ASP A 483 -27.76 0.73 -4.01
N ASP A 484 -27.64 1.31 -5.19
CA ASP A 484 -26.78 2.47 -5.46
C ASP A 484 -27.45 3.84 -5.21
N SER A 485 -28.64 3.84 -4.57
CA SER A 485 -29.42 5.08 -4.32
C SER A 485 -28.61 6.13 -3.57
N ALA A 486 -27.77 5.72 -2.60
CA ALA A 486 -26.88 6.62 -1.88
C ALA A 486 -25.86 7.28 -2.80
N TYR A 487 -25.28 6.52 -3.72
CA TYR A 487 -24.33 7.07 -4.69
C TYR A 487 -24.99 8.03 -5.67
N LYS A 488 -26.16 7.66 -6.23
CA LYS A 488 -26.95 8.54 -7.11
C LYS A 488 -27.31 9.85 -6.45
N SER A 489 -27.54 9.85 -5.13
CA SER A 489 -27.91 11.03 -4.38
C SER A 489 -26.72 11.94 -4.02
N ARG A 490 -25.51 11.38 -3.87
CA ARG A 490 -24.40 12.10 -3.22
C ARG A 490 -23.15 12.24 -4.05
N VAL A 491 -22.87 11.32 -4.97
CA VAL A 491 -21.65 11.35 -5.78
C VAL A 491 -21.79 12.38 -6.90
N TYR A 492 -20.80 13.27 -7.01
CA TYR A 492 -20.72 14.17 -8.15
C TYR A 492 -19.98 13.46 -9.30
N TYR A 493 -20.66 13.29 -10.41
CA TYR A 493 -20.12 12.65 -11.62
C TYR A 493 -19.85 13.70 -12.70
N GLY A 494 -18.59 14.17 -12.76
CA GLY A 494 -18.15 15.25 -13.65
C GLY A 494 -17.26 14.81 -14.81
N PHE A 495 -16.98 13.52 -14.97
CA PHE A 495 -16.13 13.08 -16.07
C PHE A 495 -16.70 13.49 -17.44
N GLY A 496 -15.85 14.10 -18.28
CA GLY A 496 -16.28 14.70 -19.56
C GLY A 496 -17.04 16.02 -19.44
N LYS A 497 -17.17 16.59 -18.23
CA LYS A 497 -17.89 17.85 -17.94
C LYS A 497 -16.99 18.86 -17.20
N ALA A 498 -15.73 18.97 -17.61
CA ALA A 498 -14.78 19.94 -17.03
C ALA A 498 -15.28 21.36 -17.26
N ASP A 499 -15.27 22.18 -16.20
CA ASP A 499 -15.62 23.61 -16.27
C ASP A 499 -14.42 24.45 -15.80
N PRO A 500 -13.62 25.02 -16.73
CA PRO A 500 -12.44 25.80 -16.38
C PRO A 500 -12.76 27.09 -15.60
N THR A 501 -14.02 27.55 -15.59
CA THR A 501 -14.44 28.77 -14.88
C THR A 501 -14.60 28.52 -13.37
N VAL A 502 -14.71 27.28 -12.92
CA VAL A 502 -14.79 26.95 -11.51
C VAL A 502 -13.50 27.33 -10.79
N GLU A 503 -13.61 28.09 -9.72
CA GLU A 503 -12.48 28.42 -8.86
C GLU A 503 -12.19 27.28 -7.88
N LEU A 504 -10.89 26.94 -7.72
CA LEU A 504 -10.45 26.00 -6.72
C LEU A 504 -10.60 26.59 -5.32
N ARG A 505 -11.14 25.81 -4.40
CA ARG A 505 -11.35 26.24 -3.01
C ARG A 505 -10.17 25.76 -2.17
N PHE A 506 -9.26 26.69 -1.88
CA PHE A 506 -8.11 26.45 -1.00
C PHE A 506 -8.48 26.73 0.45
N GLY A 507 -8.14 25.79 1.35
CA GLY A 507 -8.10 26.05 2.77
C GLY A 507 -6.73 26.58 3.21
N PRO A 508 -6.60 27.16 4.42
CA PRO A 508 -5.33 27.73 4.91
C PRO A 508 -4.19 26.73 5.01
N ASN A 509 -4.48 25.44 5.09
CA ASN A 509 -3.46 24.38 5.18
C ASN A 509 -2.98 23.89 3.79
N ILE A 510 -3.71 24.18 2.73
CA ILE A 510 -3.32 23.72 1.38
C ILE A 510 -2.22 24.65 0.84
N ALA A 511 -1.01 24.12 0.71
CA ALA A 511 0.17 24.88 0.26
C ALA A 511 0.77 24.29 -1.01
N ASP A 512 1.36 25.19 -1.80
CA ASP A 512 2.13 24.78 -2.99
C ASP A 512 3.46 24.13 -2.58
N TRP A 513 4.05 23.38 -3.53
CA TRP A 513 5.38 22.81 -3.35
C TRP A 513 6.45 23.91 -3.32
N PRO A 514 7.47 23.78 -2.47
CA PRO A 514 8.62 24.68 -2.51
C PRO A 514 9.42 24.50 -3.81
N ASN A 515 10.26 25.47 -4.12
CA ASN A 515 11.14 25.36 -5.29
C ASN A 515 12.16 24.23 -5.10
N MET A 516 12.31 23.38 -6.12
CA MET A 516 13.23 22.24 -6.13
C MET A 516 14.37 22.54 -7.11
N PRO A 517 15.64 22.68 -6.64
CA PRO A 517 16.75 22.98 -7.54
C PRO A 517 17.07 21.80 -8.46
N ALA A 518 17.51 22.07 -9.69
CA ALA A 518 18.08 21.10 -10.61
C ALA A 518 19.36 20.46 -10.04
N LEU A 519 19.77 19.30 -10.56
CA LEU A 519 20.96 18.60 -10.10
C LEU A 519 22.23 19.39 -10.45
N GLY A 520 23.07 19.63 -9.45
CA GLY A 520 24.39 20.24 -9.62
C GLY A 520 25.43 19.26 -10.20
N ASP A 521 26.57 19.80 -10.68
CA ASP A 521 27.67 18.99 -11.23
C ASP A 521 28.20 17.96 -10.21
N ASN A 522 28.33 18.41 -8.98
CA ASN A 522 28.71 17.60 -7.82
C ASN A 522 27.70 17.83 -6.69
N ILE A 523 27.53 16.87 -5.81
CA ILE A 523 26.70 17.02 -4.61
C ILE A 523 27.51 16.70 -3.34
N LEU A 524 27.31 17.52 -2.32
CA LEU A 524 27.83 17.30 -0.97
C LEU A 524 26.66 17.04 -0.04
N MET A 525 26.58 15.86 0.54
CA MET A 525 25.45 15.42 1.36
C MET A 525 25.91 15.17 2.79
N LYS A 526 25.23 15.75 3.78
CA LYS A 526 25.45 15.40 5.19
C LYS A 526 24.58 14.21 5.56
N VAL A 527 25.17 13.23 6.24
CA VAL A 527 24.44 12.08 6.79
C VAL A 527 23.60 12.55 7.97
N CYS A 528 22.28 12.59 7.78
CA CYS A 528 21.34 13.08 8.78
C CYS A 528 20.61 11.98 9.54
N SER A 529 20.65 10.74 9.06
CA SER A 529 20.13 9.57 9.77
C SER A 529 20.82 8.30 9.29
N TYR A 530 21.02 7.33 10.19
CA TYR A 530 21.66 6.04 9.93
C TYR A 530 20.85 4.93 10.61
N ILE A 531 20.13 4.11 9.80
CA ILE A 531 19.15 3.14 10.27
C ILE A 531 19.61 1.72 9.91
N THR A 532 19.78 0.88 10.92
CA THR A 532 20.32 -0.49 10.79
C THR A 532 19.27 -1.60 10.90
N ASP A 533 18.00 -1.25 11.03
CA ASP A 533 16.92 -2.24 11.07
C ASP A 533 16.86 -3.03 9.75
N ALA A 534 16.46 -4.29 9.86
CA ALA A 534 16.38 -5.17 8.70
C ALA A 534 15.47 -4.63 7.59
N VAL A 535 14.37 -3.97 7.97
CA VAL A 535 13.44 -3.26 7.08
C VAL A 535 13.03 -1.95 7.76
N THR A 536 12.99 -0.84 7.01
CA THR A 536 12.43 0.43 7.48
C THR A 536 11.14 0.70 6.71
N THR A 537 10.04 0.77 7.44
CA THR A 537 8.72 0.99 6.85
C THR A 537 8.51 2.45 6.46
N THR A 538 7.57 2.70 5.55
CA THR A 538 7.18 4.08 5.20
C THR A 538 6.49 4.80 6.36
N ASP A 539 5.88 4.09 7.30
CA ASP A 539 5.29 4.66 8.52
C ASP A 539 6.37 5.11 9.54
N GLU A 540 7.56 4.54 9.50
CA GLU A 540 8.72 5.03 10.25
C GLU A 540 9.37 6.23 9.56
N LEU A 541 9.38 6.26 8.22
CA LEU A 541 9.88 7.39 7.44
C LEU A 541 8.95 8.61 7.53
N ILE A 542 7.63 8.39 7.53
CA ILE A 542 6.60 9.42 7.72
C ILE A 542 5.34 8.81 8.35
N PRO A 543 4.95 9.15 9.57
CA PRO A 543 3.79 8.56 10.25
C PRO A 543 2.49 8.81 9.50
N SER A 544 1.77 7.76 9.09
CA SER A 544 0.59 7.89 8.21
C SER A 544 -0.62 8.48 8.92
N GLY A 545 -1.02 7.93 10.07
CA GLY A 545 -2.24 8.35 10.79
C GLY A 545 -2.09 9.72 11.42
N GLU A 546 -1.02 9.95 12.18
CA GLU A 546 -0.76 11.21 12.91
C GLU A 546 -0.63 12.42 11.99
N THR A 547 -0.16 12.24 10.76
CA THR A 547 0.12 13.32 9.82
C THR A 547 -0.93 13.48 8.73
N SER A 548 -1.99 12.70 8.79
CA SER A 548 -3.00 12.67 7.72
C SER A 548 -3.59 14.03 7.38
N SER A 549 -3.81 14.88 8.40
CA SER A 549 -4.34 16.24 8.22
C SER A 549 -3.38 17.24 7.58
N TYR A 550 -2.08 16.92 7.47
CA TYR A 550 -1.07 17.81 6.90
C TYR A 550 -0.62 17.42 5.49
N ARG A 551 -1.23 16.39 4.90
CA ARG A 551 -0.86 15.87 3.58
C ARG A 551 -0.97 16.89 2.44
N SER A 552 -1.80 17.91 2.61
CA SER A 552 -1.99 19.03 1.67
C SER A 552 -0.97 20.17 1.84
N ASN A 553 -0.05 20.05 2.82
CA ASN A 553 0.97 21.06 3.10
C ASN A 553 2.35 20.40 3.18
N PRO A 554 3.09 20.39 2.07
CA PRO A 554 4.40 19.71 2.00
C PRO A 554 5.40 20.17 3.06
N LEU A 555 5.45 21.49 3.34
CA LEU A 555 6.37 22.05 4.33
C LEU A 555 6.03 21.59 5.76
N LYS A 556 4.74 21.63 6.11
CA LYS A 556 4.28 21.24 7.44
C LYS A 556 4.35 19.73 7.64
N LEU A 557 4.03 18.95 6.59
CA LEU A 557 4.15 17.50 6.63
C LEU A 557 5.60 17.06 6.86
N ALA A 558 6.56 17.72 6.21
CA ALA A 558 7.97 17.37 6.31
C ALA A 558 8.54 17.48 7.76
N GLU A 559 7.91 18.30 8.62
CA GLU A 559 8.28 18.40 10.05
C GLU A 559 8.13 17.08 10.83
N PHE A 560 7.39 16.13 10.28
CA PHE A 560 7.15 14.80 10.89
C PHE A 560 8.06 13.70 10.29
N ALA A 561 8.95 14.04 9.35
CA ALA A 561 9.84 13.04 8.76
C ALA A 561 10.69 12.36 9.82
N LEU A 562 10.69 11.01 9.84
CA LEU A 562 11.40 10.17 10.81
C LEU A 562 11.06 10.44 12.29
N SER A 563 9.98 11.19 12.60
CA SER A 563 9.66 11.63 13.97
C SER A 563 9.55 10.50 15.00
N ARG A 564 9.22 9.29 14.55
CA ARG A 564 9.12 8.09 15.41
C ARG A 564 10.40 7.25 15.44
N LYS A 565 11.27 7.39 14.44
CA LYS A 565 12.47 6.56 14.28
C LYS A 565 13.74 7.31 14.68
N ASP A 566 13.84 8.56 14.24
CA ASP A 566 14.98 9.44 14.48
C ASP A 566 14.48 10.88 14.64
N PRO A 567 13.97 11.27 15.82
CA PRO A 567 13.37 12.59 16.05
C PRO A 567 14.27 13.78 15.75
N GLU A 568 15.59 13.59 15.78
CA GLU A 568 16.57 14.64 15.50
C GLU A 568 16.82 14.85 14.00
N TYR A 569 16.29 13.98 13.13
CA TYR A 569 16.53 14.05 11.68
C TYR A 569 16.13 15.39 11.08
N VAL A 570 14.94 15.91 11.41
CA VAL A 570 14.42 17.16 10.84
C VAL A 570 15.34 18.34 11.17
N SER A 571 15.78 18.44 12.42
CA SER A 571 16.68 19.50 12.84
C SER A 571 18.03 19.42 12.14
N ARG A 572 18.60 18.21 12.02
CA ARG A 572 19.88 17.98 11.31
C ARG A 572 19.76 18.28 9.81
N ALA A 573 18.68 17.86 9.16
CA ALA A 573 18.45 18.13 7.74
C ALA A 573 18.30 19.63 7.44
N LYS A 574 17.55 20.37 8.27
CA LYS A 574 17.41 21.82 8.17
C LYS A 574 18.74 22.55 8.39
N ALA A 575 19.50 22.14 9.40
CA ALA A 575 20.84 22.70 9.66
C ALA A 575 21.75 22.49 8.45
N THR A 576 21.72 21.33 7.82
CA THR A 576 22.54 21.00 6.64
C THR A 576 22.37 21.98 5.48
N VAL A 577 21.14 22.42 5.20
CA VAL A 577 20.86 23.34 4.08
C VAL A 577 21.01 24.82 4.45
N ASN A 578 20.96 25.14 5.74
CA ASN A 578 21.03 26.52 6.22
C ASN A 578 22.43 26.92 6.77
N GLU A 579 23.27 25.96 7.07
CA GLU A 579 24.58 26.18 7.69
C GLU A 579 25.71 25.75 6.75
N LYS A 580 26.79 26.52 6.73
CA LYS A 580 27.99 26.15 5.99
C LYS A 580 28.76 25.04 6.73
N PRO A 581 29.28 24.00 6.02
CA PRO A 581 30.19 23.03 6.63
C PRO A 581 31.42 23.70 7.26
N CYS A 582 32.04 23.04 8.24
CA CYS A 582 33.27 23.56 8.87
C CYS A 582 34.40 23.70 7.85
N ASP A 583 35.41 24.54 8.18
CA ASP A 583 36.51 24.86 7.27
C ASP A 583 37.32 23.62 6.86
N ALA A 584 37.49 22.63 7.71
CA ALA A 584 38.19 21.39 7.39
C ALA A 584 37.48 20.63 6.26
N VAL A 585 36.17 20.45 6.38
CA VAL A 585 35.33 19.83 5.32
C VAL A 585 35.39 20.66 4.03
N CYS A 586 35.23 21.99 4.14
CA CYS A 586 35.29 22.87 2.97
C CYS A 586 36.62 22.76 2.21
N ASN A 587 37.73 22.69 2.95
CA ASN A 587 39.07 22.56 2.35
C ASN A 587 39.24 21.22 1.62
N THR A 588 38.80 20.12 2.22
CA THR A 588 38.81 18.79 1.59
C THR A 588 37.91 18.73 0.34
N VAL A 589 36.72 19.33 0.40
CA VAL A 589 35.82 19.44 -0.76
C VAL A 589 36.45 20.25 -1.89
N ASN A 590 37.09 21.40 -1.57
CA ASN A 590 37.76 22.24 -2.55
C ASN A 590 38.98 21.52 -3.19
N GLU A 591 39.71 20.74 -2.42
CA GLU A 591 40.82 19.90 -2.92
C GLU A 591 40.28 18.86 -3.93
N LEU A 592 39.21 18.14 -3.56
CA LEU A 592 38.65 17.06 -4.38
C LEU A 592 37.93 17.56 -5.66
N THR A 593 37.27 18.71 -5.57
CA THR A 593 36.53 19.30 -6.72
C THR A 593 37.40 20.19 -7.61
N GLY A 594 38.56 20.67 -7.10
CA GLY A 594 39.37 21.70 -7.75
C GLY A 594 38.70 23.08 -7.83
N LYS A 595 37.58 23.29 -7.13
CA LYS A 595 36.77 24.52 -7.14
C LYS A 595 36.77 25.16 -5.74
N LYS A 596 36.73 26.51 -5.69
CA LYS A 596 36.57 27.23 -4.42
C LYS A 596 35.14 27.31 -3.91
N GLU A 597 34.18 27.16 -4.83
CA GLU A 597 32.77 27.16 -4.51
C GLU A 597 32.32 25.75 -4.08
N LEU A 598 31.55 25.68 -3.01
CA LEU A 598 30.97 24.42 -2.56
C LEU A 598 29.97 23.90 -3.60
N PRO A 599 29.90 22.57 -3.80
CA PRO A 599 28.88 21.97 -4.64
C PRO A 599 27.48 22.13 -4.03
N GLN A 600 26.45 21.69 -4.75
CA GLN A 600 25.11 21.62 -4.20
C GLN A 600 25.10 20.84 -2.89
N ILE A 601 24.59 21.47 -1.83
CA ILE A 601 24.53 20.87 -0.50
C ILE A 601 23.14 20.27 -0.27
N GLY A 602 23.09 19.08 0.35
CA GLY A 602 21.85 18.44 0.75
C GLY A 602 22.05 17.43 1.86
N SER A 603 20.96 16.80 2.28
CA SER A 603 20.97 15.73 3.28
C SER A 603 20.85 14.35 2.62
N VAL A 604 21.33 13.34 3.33
CA VAL A 604 21.19 11.93 2.96
C VAL A 604 20.83 11.10 4.19
N ILE A 605 20.01 10.09 4.00
CA ILE A 605 19.79 9.03 4.98
C ILE A 605 20.40 7.72 4.48
N TYR A 606 20.90 6.92 5.42
CA TYR A 606 21.19 5.51 5.19
C TYR A 606 20.14 4.65 5.89
N ALA A 607 19.64 3.63 5.19
CA ALA A 607 18.82 2.57 5.77
C ALA A 607 19.07 1.27 5.00
N ARG A 608 19.15 0.13 5.72
CA ARG A 608 19.43 -1.17 5.08
C ARG A 608 18.43 -1.50 3.97
N LYS A 609 17.12 -1.42 4.27
CA LYS A 609 16.04 -1.77 3.33
C LYS A 609 14.82 -0.87 3.55
N PRO A 610 14.86 0.38 3.07
CA PRO A 610 13.78 1.33 3.29
C PRO A 610 12.64 1.15 2.28
N GLY A 611 11.42 1.58 2.70
CA GLY A 611 10.32 1.86 1.80
C GLY A 611 9.24 0.77 1.70
N ASP A 612 9.14 -0.12 2.70
CA ASP A 612 8.00 -1.01 2.82
C ASP A 612 6.80 -0.27 3.42
N GLY A 613 5.65 -0.33 2.75
CA GLY A 613 4.42 0.31 3.24
C GLY A 613 3.68 1.16 2.20
N SER A 614 2.78 2.04 2.68
CA SER A 614 1.85 2.81 1.84
C SER A 614 2.25 4.25 1.55
N ALA A 615 2.84 4.94 2.52
CA ALA A 615 3.15 6.38 2.42
C ALA A 615 4.46 6.66 1.65
N ARG A 616 4.70 5.92 0.58
CA ARG A 616 5.98 5.95 -0.17
C ARG A 616 6.30 7.30 -0.80
N GLU A 617 5.29 7.96 -1.35
CA GLU A 617 5.43 9.28 -1.95
C GLU A 617 5.82 10.30 -0.89
N GLN A 618 5.09 10.36 0.23
CA GLN A 618 5.36 11.30 1.32
C GLN A 618 6.69 11.00 2.03
N ALA A 619 7.05 9.71 2.12
CA ALA A 619 8.34 9.30 2.67
C ALA A 619 9.53 9.86 1.85
N ALA A 620 9.38 10.02 0.53
CA ALA A 620 10.37 10.63 -0.35
C ALA A 620 10.25 12.16 -0.37
N SER A 621 9.04 12.68 -0.62
CA SER A 621 8.82 14.14 -0.79
C SER A 621 9.17 14.94 0.47
N CYS A 622 8.88 14.42 1.67
CA CYS A 622 9.23 15.10 2.92
C CYS A 622 10.75 15.25 3.10
N GLN A 623 11.51 14.23 2.75
CA GLN A 623 12.97 14.34 2.76
C GLN A 623 13.46 15.39 1.76
N ARG A 624 12.89 15.39 0.54
CA ARG A 624 13.23 16.38 -0.50
C ARG A 624 12.93 17.81 -0.05
N VAL A 625 11.76 18.04 0.54
CA VAL A 625 11.36 19.34 1.10
C VAL A 625 12.36 19.84 2.16
N LEU A 626 12.95 18.94 2.93
CA LEU A 626 13.99 19.22 3.92
C LEU A 626 15.41 19.31 3.32
N GLY A 627 15.54 19.32 1.99
CA GLY A 627 16.85 19.39 1.32
C GLY A 627 17.51 18.04 1.06
N GLY A 628 16.73 16.93 1.14
CA GLY A 628 17.23 15.60 0.80
C GLY A 628 17.68 15.50 -0.65
N SER A 629 18.87 14.95 -0.90
CA SER A 629 19.45 14.75 -2.24
C SER A 629 19.54 13.28 -2.63
N ALA A 630 19.61 12.38 -1.66
CA ALA A 630 19.70 10.94 -1.90
C ALA A 630 19.23 10.13 -0.70
N ASN A 631 18.93 8.85 -0.96
CA ASN A 631 19.02 7.79 0.05
C ASN A 631 20.16 6.84 -0.33
N ILE A 632 20.80 6.21 0.66
CA ILE A 632 21.76 5.13 0.48
C ILE A 632 21.17 3.89 1.16
N ALA A 633 21.14 2.77 0.46
CA ALA A 633 20.58 1.51 0.97
C ALA A 633 21.42 0.31 0.52
N LEU A 634 21.27 -0.83 1.21
CA LEU A 634 21.73 -2.12 0.67
C LEU A 634 20.74 -2.65 -0.37
N GLU A 635 19.45 -2.44 -0.10
CA GLU A 635 18.34 -2.82 -0.97
C GLU A 635 17.13 -1.90 -0.73
N TYR A 636 16.35 -1.59 -1.76
CA TYR A 636 15.06 -0.94 -1.58
C TYR A 636 13.96 -1.99 -1.40
N ALA A 637 13.10 -1.82 -0.39
CA ALA A 637 12.04 -2.77 -0.07
C ALA A 637 11.07 -2.96 -1.25
N THR A 638 10.76 -1.87 -1.97
CA THR A 638 9.89 -1.91 -3.15
C THR A 638 10.42 -1.04 -4.29
N LYS A 639 10.17 -1.42 -5.54
CA LYS A 639 10.38 -0.56 -6.72
C LYS A 639 9.69 0.79 -6.55
N ARG A 640 8.50 0.79 -5.95
CA ARG A 640 7.65 1.97 -5.77
C ARG A 640 8.29 3.06 -4.92
N TYR A 641 8.97 2.72 -3.82
CA TYR A 641 9.67 3.72 -3.02
C TYR A 641 10.87 4.31 -3.78
N ARG A 642 11.65 3.46 -4.48
CA ARG A 642 12.75 3.90 -5.34
C ARG A 642 12.25 4.88 -6.43
N SER A 643 11.15 4.55 -7.11
CA SER A 643 10.56 5.44 -8.13
C SER A 643 10.10 6.77 -7.55
N ASN A 644 9.56 6.78 -6.33
CA ASN A 644 9.18 8.04 -5.67
C ASN A 644 10.40 8.90 -5.29
N LEU A 645 11.52 8.31 -4.88
CA LEU A 645 12.76 9.07 -4.70
C LEU A 645 13.16 9.79 -6.00
N ILE A 646 13.18 9.07 -7.11
CA ILE A 646 13.52 9.61 -8.44
C ILE A 646 12.56 10.73 -8.84
N ASN A 647 11.25 10.50 -8.70
CA ASN A 647 10.23 11.49 -9.06
C ASN A 647 10.37 12.80 -8.26
N TRP A 648 10.93 12.75 -7.06
CA TRP A 648 11.28 13.91 -6.25
C TRP A 648 12.74 14.37 -6.42
N GLY A 649 13.44 13.87 -7.46
CA GLY A 649 14.80 14.29 -7.79
C GLY A 649 15.87 13.83 -6.80
N MET A 650 15.58 12.76 -6.06
CA MET A 650 16.52 12.16 -5.10
C MET A 650 17.17 10.92 -5.69
N LEU A 651 18.49 10.79 -5.52
CA LEU A 651 19.25 9.66 -6.02
C LEU A 651 19.08 8.42 -5.12
N PRO A 652 18.57 7.29 -5.67
CA PRO A 652 18.42 6.06 -4.90
C PRO A 652 19.68 5.21 -4.96
N PHE A 653 20.72 5.65 -4.25
CA PHE A 653 22.00 4.94 -4.22
C PHE A 653 21.92 3.59 -3.52
N LEU A 654 22.72 2.64 -4.01
CA LEU A 654 22.98 1.35 -3.40
C LEU A 654 24.46 1.27 -3.01
N SER A 655 24.71 0.65 -1.86
CA SER A 655 26.04 0.25 -1.37
C SER A 655 26.11 -1.26 -1.27
N GLU A 656 27.21 -1.88 -1.66
CA GLU A 656 27.39 -3.34 -1.59
C GLU A 656 27.43 -3.87 -0.14
N THR A 657 27.94 -3.05 0.77
CA THR A 657 28.06 -3.37 2.20
C THR A 657 27.56 -2.21 3.03
N GLU A 658 27.35 -2.42 4.32
CA GLU A 658 27.08 -1.32 5.25
C GLU A 658 28.22 -0.30 5.19
N PRO A 659 27.89 0.97 4.88
CA PRO A 659 28.91 2.00 4.76
C PRO A 659 29.52 2.36 6.13
N ASP A 660 30.80 2.65 6.13
CA ASP A 660 31.57 3.05 7.29
C ASP A 660 31.55 4.60 7.48
N PHE A 661 30.35 5.13 7.58
CA PHE A 661 30.11 6.53 7.95
C PHE A 661 29.11 6.64 9.09
N GLU A 662 29.07 7.79 9.75
CA GLU A 662 28.19 8.06 10.87
C GLU A 662 27.32 9.30 10.60
N VAL A 663 26.30 9.51 11.44
CA VAL A 663 25.52 10.75 11.43
C VAL A 663 26.45 11.94 11.70
N GLY A 664 26.39 12.93 10.82
CA GLY A 664 27.27 14.12 10.86
C GLY A 664 28.38 14.11 9.80
N ASP A 665 28.81 12.95 9.32
CA ASP A 665 29.76 12.84 8.21
C ASP A 665 29.19 13.40 6.91
N TYR A 666 30.05 13.75 5.98
CA TYR A 666 29.69 14.24 4.66
C TYR A 666 30.02 13.20 3.58
N ILE A 667 29.19 13.13 2.56
CA ILE A 667 29.39 12.32 1.37
C ILE A 667 29.44 13.25 0.16
N LEU A 668 30.60 13.32 -0.48
CA LEU A 668 30.81 14.06 -1.72
C LEU A 668 30.73 13.10 -2.89
N VAL A 669 29.80 13.33 -3.83
CA VAL A 669 29.71 12.60 -5.10
C VAL A 669 30.21 13.52 -6.22
N LEU A 670 31.28 13.10 -6.86
CA LEU A 670 31.93 13.87 -7.94
C LEU A 670 31.31 13.51 -9.30
N GLY A 671 31.12 14.53 -10.13
CA GLY A 671 30.64 14.36 -11.51
C GLY A 671 29.28 13.69 -11.62
N VAL A 672 28.42 13.84 -10.61
CA VAL A 672 27.12 13.15 -10.54
C VAL A 672 26.24 13.48 -11.74
N LYS A 673 26.22 14.74 -12.19
CA LYS A 673 25.44 15.17 -13.34
C LYS A 673 25.93 14.52 -14.63
N ASP A 674 27.24 14.49 -14.86
CA ASP A 674 27.83 13.85 -16.03
C ASP A 674 27.61 12.34 -16.03
N ALA A 675 27.67 11.69 -14.87
CA ALA A 675 27.39 10.28 -14.72
C ALA A 675 25.92 9.97 -15.09
N ILE A 676 24.95 10.77 -14.66
CA ILE A 676 23.55 10.61 -15.04
C ILE A 676 23.34 10.80 -16.55
N ILE A 677 23.98 11.82 -17.15
CA ILE A 677 23.90 12.11 -18.61
C ILE A 677 24.53 10.99 -19.43
N SER A 678 25.69 10.48 -19.00
CA SER A 678 26.40 9.39 -19.70
C SER A 678 25.82 8.01 -19.44
N LYS A 679 24.74 7.91 -18.67
CA LYS A 679 24.08 6.64 -18.28
C LYS A 679 25.00 5.68 -17.52
N THR A 680 25.94 6.23 -16.76
CA THR A 680 26.79 5.46 -15.85
C THR A 680 25.98 5.11 -14.61
N ASP A 681 26.05 3.85 -14.17
CA ASP A 681 25.36 3.35 -12.98
C ASP A 681 26.27 3.28 -11.74
N VAL A 682 27.57 3.61 -11.88
CA VAL A 682 28.57 3.61 -10.82
C VAL A 682 29.05 5.03 -10.57
N PHE A 683 29.08 5.45 -9.30
CA PHE A 683 29.42 6.79 -8.86
C PHE A 683 30.62 6.76 -7.91
N ASN A 684 31.62 7.60 -8.18
CA ASN A 684 32.74 7.80 -7.28
C ASN A 684 32.36 8.83 -6.20
N ALA A 685 32.44 8.43 -4.96
CA ALA A 685 32.14 9.27 -3.82
C ALA A 685 33.26 9.23 -2.78
N TYR A 686 33.23 10.17 -1.85
CA TYR A 686 34.12 10.24 -0.69
C TYR A 686 33.30 10.45 0.57
N ILE A 687 33.58 9.68 1.61
CA ILE A 687 33.20 9.98 2.98
C ILE A 687 34.18 11.03 3.49
N ILE A 688 33.71 12.14 4.03
CA ILE A 688 34.51 13.21 4.60
C ILE A 688 34.06 13.41 6.05
N LYS A 689 35.01 13.20 6.98
CA LYS A 689 34.79 13.42 8.42
C LYS A 689 34.86 14.92 8.77
N GLU A 690 34.31 15.32 9.91
CA GLU A 690 34.37 16.72 10.37
C GLU A 690 35.80 17.28 10.48
N ASN A 691 36.79 16.43 10.77
CA ASN A 691 38.19 16.82 10.81
C ASN A 691 38.84 16.97 9.41
N GLY A 692 38.10 16.69 8.33
CA GLY A 692 38.56 16.74 6.95
C GLY A 692 39.15 15.44 6.42
N ASP A 693 39.27 14.38 7.22
CA ASP A 693 39.73 13.08 6.75
C ASP A 693 38.77 12.53 5.69
N LYS A 694 39.31 11.94 4.62
CA LYS A 694 38.53 11.43 3.49
C LYS A 694 38.79 9.96 3.21
N LYS A 695 37.74 9.22 2.86
CA LYS A 695 37.79 7.82 2.49
C LYS A 695 36.96 7.60 1.20
N PRO A 696 37.47 6.87 0.20
CA PRO A 696 36.72 6.60 -1.02
C PRO A 696 35.48 5.71 -0.71
N LEU A 697 34.38 5.95 -1.43
CA LEU A 697 33.14 5.21 -1.38
C LEU A 697 32.63 5.00 -2.80
N THR A 698 32.20 3.78 -3.13
CA THR A 698 31.55 3.49 -4.40
C THR A 698 30.05 3.35 -4.15
N LEU A 699 29.26 4.10 -4.91
CA LEU A 699 27.79 4.02 -4.89
C LEU A 699 27.31 3.59 -6.28
N THR A 700 26.18 2.89 -6.32
CA THR A 700 25.57 2.48 -7.57
C THR A 700 24.10 2.89 -7.61
N VAL A 701 23.53 2.99 -8.81
CA VAL A 701 22.08 3.04 -9.06
C VAL A 701 21.72 1.91 -10.00
N SER A 702 20.51 1.37 -9.89
CA SER A 702 20.08 0.27 -10.75
C SER A 702 19.01 0.72 -11.73
N ASN A 703 19.16 0.32 -13.01
CA ASN A 703 18.10 0.34 -14.05
C ASN A 703 17.25 1.62 -14.10
N MET A 704 17.87 2.79 -14.28
CA MET A 704 17.15 4.04 -14.50
C MET A 704 16.80 4.20 -15.98
N THR A 705 15.54 4.52 -16.28
CA THR A 705 15.10 4.91 -17.62
C THR A 705 15.61 6.28 -18.00
N ASP A 706 15.55 6.64 -19.28
CA ASP A 706 15.96 7.97 -19.76
C ASP A 706 15.10 9.10 -19.14
N ASP A 707 13.81 8.88 -19.00
CA ASP A 707 12.90 9.83 -18.33
C ASP A 707 13.24 9.97 -16.84
N GLU A 708 13.53 8.86 -16.13
CA GLU A 708 13.95 8.91 -14.73
C GLU A 708 15.26 9.71 -14.55
N ARG A 709 16.23 9.54 -15.46
CA ARG A 709 17.48 10.31 -15.45
C ARG A 709 17.22 11.80 -15.69
N GLN A 710 16.35 12.14 -16.64
CA GLN A 710 15.99 13.53 -16.90
C GLN A 710 15.27 14.18 -15.70
N ILE A 711 14.35 13.46 -15.05
CA ILE A 711 13.68 13.95 -13.83
C ILE A 711 14.69 14.28 -12.72
N ILE A 712 15.72 13.44 -12.54
CA ILE A 712 16.80 13.71 -11.59
C ILE A 712 17.59 14.97 -11.99
N LEU A 713 17.94 15.12 -13.29
CA LEU A 713 18.64 16.28 -13.80
C LEU A 713 17.85 17.58 -13.60
N ASP A 714 16.55 17.55 -13.83
CA ASP A 714 15.66 18.71 -13.69
C ASP A 714 15.31 19.01 -12.21
N GLY A 715 15.67 18.11 -11.29
CA GLY A 715 15.51 18.27 -9.85
C GLY A 715 14.20 17.71 -9.27
N CYS A 716 13.16 17.51 -10.08
CA CYS A 716 11.95 16.78 -9.75
C CYS A 716 10.99 16.67 -10.94
N LEU A 717 9.96 15.83 -10.80
CA LEU A 717 8.92 15.62 -11.81
C LEU A 717 8.19 16.91 -12.23
N ILE A 718 7.97 17.83 -11.27
CA ILE A 718 7.28 19.12 -11.56
C ILE A 718 8.10 19.95 -12.56
N ASN A 719 9.40 20.04 -12.34
CA ASN A 719 10.30 20.80 -13.23
C ASN A 719 10.38 20.13 -14.61
N TYR A 720 10.53 18.81 -14.64
CA TYR A 720 10.57 18.00 -15.86
C TYR A 720 9.37 18.24 -16.78
N TYR A 721 8.17 18.43 -16.23
CA TYR A 721 6.98 18.70 -17.03
C TYR A 721 6.70 20.18 -17.29
N ARG A 722 7.44 21.10 -16.64
CA ARG A 722 7.40 22.54 -16.95
C ARG A 722 8.32 22.91 -18.10
N SER A 723 9.40 22.14 -18.30
CA SER A 723 10.34 22.30 -19.43
C SER A 723 9.75 21.70 -20.73
#